data_49e83fc597c760160edb9073bf472239
#
_entry.id   49e83fc597c760160edb9073bf472239
#
_cell.length_a   1.000
_cell.length_b   1.000
_cell.length_c   1.000
_cell.angle_alpha   90.00
_cell.angle_beta   90.00
_cell.angle_gamma   90.00
#
_symmetry.space_group_name_H-M   'P 1'
#
loop_
_entity.id
_entity.type
_entity.pdbx_description
1 polymer ?
#
loop_
_entity_poly.entity_id
_entity_poly.type
_entity_poly.pdbx_seq_one_letter_code
_entity_poly.pdbx_strand_id
1 'polypeptide(L)'
;MRQEQVAESHSDTPARPETLPSAQPPTTPEPLRVGAPAVSAGGVPAVVSAMKHAWGEMGPVRGTQALLKVNQKHGFDCPGCAWPDPKHRTPFEFCENGAKAVAEEATTARVTPDFFRNWSLVDLAAQTDHWLGKQGRLTHPMVLREGTSHYAPISWDEAFTIIARELNALGSPDEACFYTSGRTSNEAAFLYQLFVRQFGTNNLPDCSNMCHESSGTALMETIGIGKGSVTLEDFEKAQVIIVIGQNPGTNHPRMLTALEAAKRQGCRIVSINPLPEPGLQRFKHPQAMRGILGSGTPLADLFLQVRINGDVALLQGLGKALLAREAKQPGTVVARDFVEGMTLGYEAYAAHLDTVSWEDVVEQSGVPREQIETAAEWLAGTDRIIWCWAMGLTQHRNAVGNIQEIVNLTLLRGSIGKPGAGVCPVRGHSNVQGDRTMGIWERPRPAFLDALSRELAFEPPRHHGLDTVATIQAMHEGRVKVFFAMGGNFLSATPDTERTAEALRRTRLTVHVSTKLNRAHLVTGKRALILPCLGRTESDVQSGGPQFVTVENSMGMVHASRGTLEPASEHLLSEPALVARLARAVLGSRSSVRWEWLVEDYDRVRDLISRVIPGFEDFNRRVREPGGFALPNGPREGRFTTQSGKGHFTVHEMSRLKLEPGQLLMMTIRTHDQYNTTVYGLDDRYRGIRNGRRVVMLNAEDMKALGVEAGQVVDLTSHFEGEQRVARRFVVVPYDIPRRCAATYFPEANVLVPLDSIAEKSRTPTSKSVIISLSPAVDLPALAASVP
;
A
#
# COMPACT_ATOMS: atom_id res chain seq x y z
N MET A 1 -26.53 9.78 -68.83
CA MET A 1 -25.41 10.20 -67.96
C MET A 1 -26.03 11.03 -66.86
N ARG A 2 -26.22 10.44 -65.67
CA ARG A 2 -26.60 11.12 -64.43
C ARG A 2 -25.48 10.79 -63.46
N GLN A 3 -24.76 11.82 -63.00
CA GLN A 3 -23.77 11.72 -61.90
C GLN A 3 -24.54 11.63 -60.60
N GLU A 4 -24.36 10.53 -59.88
CA GLU A 4 -24.73 10.41 -58.48
C GLU A 4 -23.67 11.10 -57.63
N GLN A 5 -24.05 12.16 -56.95
CA GLN A 5 -23.25 12.76 -55.88
C GLN A 5 -23.38 11.88 -54.65
N VAL A 6 -22.28 11.29 -54.21
CA VAL A 6 -22.14 10.63 -52.91
C VAL A 6 -22.04 11.75 -51.87
N ALA A 7 -23.05 11.82 -51.00
CA ALA A 7 -23.03 12.70 -49.83
C ALA A 7 -22.10 12.12 -48.77
N GLU A 8 -21.00 12.80 -48.50
CA GLU A 8 -20.17 12.56 -47.33
C GLU A 8 -20.98 12.85 -46.05
N SER A 9 -21.29 11.82 -45.29
CA SER A 9 -21.86 11.94 -43.95
C SER A 9 -20.76 12.44 -43.00
N HIS A 10 -20.78 13.72 -42.67
CA HIS A 10 -20.02 14.24 -41.53
C HIS A 10 -20.56 13.59 -40.25
N SER A 11 -19.78 12.72 -39.63
CA SER A 11 -20.01 12.24 -38.29
C SER A 11 -19.73 13.41 -37.32
N ASP A 12 -20.79 13.97 -36.75
CA ASP A 12 -20.70 14.90 -35.61
C ASP A 12 -20.14 14.18 -34.43
N THR A 13 -18.81 14.23 -34.26
CA THR A 13 -18.12 13.83 -33.05
C THR A 13 -18.17 15.01 -32.09
N PRO A 14 -18.83 14.91 -30.92
CA PRO A 14 -18.92 16.02 -30.01
C PRO A 14 -17.49 16.45 -29.56
N ALA A 15 -17.23 17.73 -29.65
CA ALA A 15 -15.96 18.34 -29.20
C ALA A 15 -15.76 18.08 -27.70
N ARG A 16 -14.50 17.94 -27.27
CA ARG A 16 -14.13 17.82 -25.86
C ARG A 16 -14.67 19.06 -25.12
N PRO A 17 -15.47 18.87 -24.02
CA PRO A 17 -16.04 19.99 -23.30
C PRO A 17 -14.94 20.94 -22.77
N GLU A 18 -15.22 22.23 -22.77
CA GLU A 18 -14.28 23.27 -22.26
C GLU A 18 -13.93 23.07 -20.77
N THR A 19 -14.75 22.35 -20.02
CA THR A 19 -14.50 22.00 -18.60
C THR A 19 -13.82 20.66 -18.48
N LEU A 20 -12.59 20.67 -17.94
CA LEU A 20 -11.86 19.43 -17.63
C LEU A 20 -12.51 18.67 -16.47
N PRO A 21 -12.53 17.31 -16.51
CA PRO A 21 -13.00 16.49 -15.41
C PRO A 21 -12.29 16.82 -14.09
N SER A 22 -13.04 16.97 -13.00
CA SER A 22 -12.45 17.26 -11.68
C SER A 22 -11.56 16.13 -11.20
N ALA A 23 -10.40 16.49 -10.68
CA ALA A 23 -9.46 15.56 -10.05
C ALA A 23 -9.94 15.09 -8.68
N GLN A 24 -10.65 15.94 -7.96
CA GLN A 24 -11.22 15.60 -6.66
C GLN A 24 -12.66 15.09 -6.82
N PRO A 25 -13.05 14.06 -6.05
CA PRO A 25 -14.44 13.62 -6.02
C PRO A 25 -15.34 14.69 -5.39
N PRO A 26 -16.61 14.78 -5.79
CA PRO A 26 -17.57 15.66 -5.16
C PRO A 26 -17.78 15.26 -3.69
N THR A 27 -18.27 16.20 -2.90
CA THR A 27 -18.74 15.90 -1.53
C THR A 27 -20.00 15.06 -1.59
N THR A 28 -20.12 14.06 -0.72
CA THR A 28 -21.36 13.27 -0.62
C THR A 28 -22.51 14.15 -0.14
N PRO A 29 -23.71 14.04 -0.73
CA PRO A 29 -24.86 14.83 -0.33
C PRO A 29 -25.47 14.42 1.02
N GLU A 30 -25.22 13.18 1.48
CA GLU A 30 -25.78 12.68 2.74
C GLU A 30 -25.07 13.28 3.96
N PRO A 31 -25.81 13.66 5.01
CA PRO A 31 -25.21 14.21 6.22
C PRO A 31 -24.37 13.14 6.93
N LEU A 32 -23.12 13.47 7.16
CA LEU A 32 -22.19 12.63 7.92
C LEU A 32 -22.74 12.45 9.34
N ARG A 33 -22.66 11.20 9.86
CA ARG A 33 -23.06 10.86 11.23
C ARG A 33 -21.84 10.43 12.04
N VAL A 34 -21.72 10.96 13.23
CA VAL A 34 -20.63 10.66 14.17
C VAL A 34 -21.22 10.00 15.41
N GLY A 35 -20.76 8.79 15.70
CA GLY A 35 -21.09 8.04 16.92
C GLY A 35 -19.85 7.77 17.77
N ALA A 36 -20.01 7.08 18.87
CA ALA A 36 -18.88 6.67 19.71
C ALA A 36 -17.96 5.68 18.99
N PRO A 37 -16.63 5.80 19.15
CA PRO A 37 -15.68 4.82 18.66
C PRO A 37 -15.92 3.42 19.28
N ALA A 38 -15.66 2.37 18.51
CA ALA A 38 -15.72 1.00 19.04
C ALA A 38 -14.55 0.73 20.00
N VAL A 39 -14.78 -0.11 21.01
CA VAL A 39 -13.76 -0.54 21.98
C VAL A 39 -13.24 -1.97 21.70
N SER A 40 -13.69 -2.58 20.63
CA SER A 40 -13.24 -3.92 20.22
C SER A 40 -13.36 -4.12 18.71
N ALA A 41 -12.48 -4.97 18.16
CA ALA A 41 -12.51 -5.40 16.77
C ALA A 41 -12.99 -6.86 16.63
N GLY A 42 -13.52 -7.21 15.46
CA GLY A 42 -13.96 -8.56 15.14
C GLY A 42 -15.36 -8.91 15.65
N GLY A 43 -15.55 -10.13 16.13
CA GLY A 43 -16.81 -10.66 16.66
C GLY A 43 -17.92 -10.82 15.62
N VAL A 44 -19.16 -10.93 16.10
CA VAL A 44 -20.36 -11.07 15.26
C VAL A 44 -20.51 -9.95 14.23
N PRO A 45 -20.25 -8.67 14.57
CA PRO A 45 -20.33 -7.60 13.56
C PRO A 45 -19.42 -7.79 12.35
N ALA A 46 -18.23 -8.40 12.53
CA ALA A 46 -17.32 -8.69 11.43
C ALA A 46 -17.84 -9.81 10.52
N VAL A 47 -18.44 -10.86 11.12
CA VAL A 47 -19.08 -11.94 10.37
C VAL A 47 -20.26 -11.41 9.53
N VAL A 48 -21.14 -10.64 10.16
CA VAL A 48 -22.29 -10.02 9.47
C VAL A 48 -21.83 -9.12 8.32
N SER A 49 -20.82 -8.30 8.53
CA SER A 49 -20.27 -7.42 7.50
C SER A 49 -19.65 -8.22 6.35
N ALA A 50 -18.85 -9.25 6.64
CA ALA A 50 -18.27 -10.13 5.63
C ALA A 50 -19.35 -10.79 4.76
N MET A 51 -20.39 -11.33 5.36
CA MET A 51 -21.49 -11.98 4.64
C MET A 51 -22.32 -10.98 3.85
N LYS A 52 -22.60 -9.78 4.40
CA LYS A 52 -23.30 -8.70 3.72
C LYS A 52 -22.58 -8.29 2.43
N HIS A 53 -21.28 -8.09 2.48
CA HIS A 53 -20.50 -7.76 1.29
C HIS A 53 -20.46 -8.92 0.30
N ALA A 54 -20.16 -10.12 0.76
CA ALA A 54 -20.06 -11.28 -0.13
C ALA A 54 -21.38 -11.60 -0.84
N TRP A 55 -22.49 -11.63 -0.12
CA TRP A 55 -23.79 -11.94 -0.70
C TRP A 55 -24.38 -10.77 -1.49
N GLY A 56 -24.14 -9.53 -1.07
CA GLY A 56 -24.58 -8.33 -1.77
C GLY A 56 -23.94 -8.15 -3.15
N GLU A 57 -22.65 -8.47 -3.29
CA GLU A 57 -21.92 -8.30 -4.55
C GLU A 57 -21.98 -9.54 -5.47
N MET A 58 -22.04 -10.74 -4.89
CA MET A 58 -21.90 -12.00 -5.64
C MET A 58 -23.15 -12.89 -5.60
N GLY A 59 -24.11 -12.59 -4.73
CA GLY A 59 -25.18 -13.51 -4.35
C GLY A 59 -24.73 -14.60 -3.40
N PRO A 60 -25.67 -15.33 -2.74
CA PRO A 60 -25.33 -16.24 -1.64
C PRO A 60 -24.50 -17.46 -2.07
N VAL A 61 -24.79 -18.05 -3.24
CA VAL A 61 -24.09 -19.26 -3.70
C VAL A 61 -22.66 -18.94 -4.12
N ARG A 62 -22.48 -18.03 -5.09
CA ARG A 62 -21.16 -17.64 -5.59
C ARG A 62 -20.31 -17.03 -4.47
N GLY A 63 -20.91 -16.18 -3.60
CA GLY A 63 -20.23 -15.55 -2.49
C GLY A 63 -19.69 -16.55 -1.46
N THR A 64 -20.50 -17.55 -1.08
CA THR A 64 -20.06 -18.60 -0.17
C THR A 64 -18.96 -19.47 -0.80
N GLN A 65 -19.13 -19.87 -2.05
CA GLN A 65 -18.10 -20.65 -2.78
C GLN A 65 -16.77 -19.87 -2.88
N ALA A 66 -16.81 -18.59 -3.20
CA ALA A 66 -15.62 -17.76 -3.26
C ALA A 66 -14.92 -17.67 -1.90
N LEU A 67 -15.67 -17.39 -0.81
CA LEU A 67 -15.09 -17.29 0.54
C LEU A 67 -14.44 -18.59 1.02
N LEU A 68 -14.97 -19.76 0.64
CA LEU A 68 -14.39 -21.06 0.96
C LEU A 68 -13.10 -21.37 0.17
N LYS A 69 -12.75 -20.56 -0.82
CA LYS A 69 -11.53 -20.71 -1.63
C LYS A 69 -10.43 -19.72 -1.27
N VAL A 70 -10.75 -18.67 -0.51
CA VAL A 70 -9.77 -17.66 -0.09
C VAL A 70 -8.70 -18.30 0.78
N ASN A 71 -7.43 -18.09 0.43
CA ASN A 71 -6.26 -18.57 1.17
C ASN A 71 -6.24 -20.10 1.39
N GLN A 72 -6.95 -20.86 0.55
CA GLN A 72 -6.95 -22.32 0.61
C GLN A 72 -5.90 -22.92 -0.32
N LYS A 73 -5.47 -24.13 -0.03
CA LYS A 73 -4.44 -24.88 -0.79
C LYS A 73 -4.73 -24.95 -2.31
N HIS A 74 -6.00 -25.08 -2.69
CA HIS A 74 -6.45 -25.16 -4.09
C HIS A 74 -7.39 -23.99 -4.44
N GLY A 75 -7.14 -22.83 -3.84
CA GLY A 75 -7.86 -21.60 -4.05
C GLY A 75 -6.93 -20.45 -4.36
N PHE A 76 -7.42 -19.27 -4.21
CA PHE A 76 -6.71 -18.03 -4.52
C PHE A 76 -6.28 -17.30 -3.24
N ASP A 77 -5.14 -16.64 -3.34
CA ASP A 77 -4.65 -15.72 -2.32
C ASP A 77 -5.56 -14.50 -2.20
N CYS A 78 -5.80 -14.05 -0.98
CA CYS A 78 -6.62 -12.87 -0.71
C CYS A 78 -6.05 -11.62 -1.42
N PRO A 79 -6.81 -10.93 -2.30
CA PRO A 79 -6.32 -9.74 -2.97
C PRO A 79 -6.17 -8.52 -2.05
N GLY A 80 -6.36 -8.67 -0.75
CA GLY A 80 -6.25 -7.62 0.25
C GLY A 80 -4.81 -7.32 0.67
N CYS A 81 -4.39 -7.87 1.81
CA CYS A 81 -3.09 -7.60 2.43
C CYS A 81 -2.13 -8.78 2.30
N ALA A 82 -0.84 -8.52 2.59
CA ALA A 82 0.22 -9.51 2.53
C ALA A 82 0.45 -10.27 3.85
N TRP A 83 -0.55 -10.37 4.74
CA TRP A 83 -0.42 -11.15 5.96
C TRP A 83 -0.34 -12.65 5.63
N PRO A 84 0.61 -13.40 6.20
CA PRO A 84 0.83 -14.81 5.87
C PRO A 84 -0.30 -15.71 6.28
N ASP A 85 -0.39 -16.87 5.63
CA ASP A 85 -1.31 -17.93 5.99
C ASP A 85 -0.68 -18.89 7.02
N PRO A 86 -1.48 -19.40 8.00
CA PRO A 86 -0.99 -20.38 8.92
C PRO A 86 -0.79 -21.75 8.22
N LYS A 87 0.09 -22.59 8.78
CA LYS A 87 0.30 -23.97 8.29
C LYS A 87 -0.98 -24.81 8.35
N HIS A 88 -1.73 -24.65 9.44
CA HIS A 88 -3.03 -25.31 9.65
C HIS A 88 -4.14 -24.29 9.37
N ARG A 89 -4.77 -24.42 8.21
CA ARG A 89 -5.83 -23.50 7.74
C ARG A 89 -7.20 -23.96 8.18
N THR A 90 -8.03 -23.00 8.54
CA THR A 90 -9.48 -23.25 8.74
C THR A 90 -10.21 -23.14 7.40
N PRO A 91 -11.43 -23.68 7.24
CA PRO A 91 -12.23 -23.44 6.04
C PRO A 91 -12.56 -21.97 5.78
N PHE A 92 -12.48 -21.13 6.81
CA PHE A 92 -12.78 -19.69 6.76
C PHE A 92 -11.51 -18.86 6.98
N GLU A 93 -10.49 -19.07 6.15
CA GLU A 93 -9.18 -18.42 6.29
C GLU A 93 -9.16 -17.00 5.68
N PHE A 94 -10.14 -16.20 6.05
CA PHE A 94 -10.28 -14.80 5.63
C PHE A 94 -10.71 -13.91 6.80
N CYS A 95 -10.46 -12.61 6.67
CA CYS A 95 -11.01 -11.60 7.56
C CYS A 95 -12.14 -10.84 6.86
N GLU A 96 -12.84 -9.98 7.59
CA GLU A 96 -13.89 -9.10 7.07
C GLU A 96 -13.40 -8.29 5.86
N ASN A 97 -12.22 -7.70 5.97
CA ASN A 97 -11.63 -6.92 4.89
C ASN A 97 -11.30 -7.78 3.66
N GLY A 98 -10.78 -9.00 3.87
CA GLY A 98 -10.55 -9.96 2.79
C GLY A 98 -11.85 -10.36 2.09
N ALA A 99 -12.90 -10.64 2.86
CA ALA A 99 -14.22 -10.93 2.30
C ALA A 99 -14.75 -9.78 1.43
N LYS A 100 -14.60 -8.53 1.87
CA LYS A 100 -14.96 -7.35 1.08
C LYS A 100 -14.10 -7.21 -0.18
N ALA A 101 -12.78 -7.41 -0.10
CA ALA A 101 -11.89 -7.33 -1.24
C ALA A 101 -12.25 -8.37 -2.32
N VAL A 102 -12.54 -9.60 -1.90
CA VAL A 102 -13.02 -10.68 -2.77
C VAL A 102 -14.39 -10.32 -3.39
N ALA A 103 -15.30 -9.81 -2.57
CA ALA A 103 -16.64 -9.41 -3.05
C ALA A 103 -16.57 -8.32 -4.12
N GLU A 104 -15.75 -7.30 -3.90
CA GLU A 104 -15.54 -6.21 -4.85
C GLU A 104 -14.87 -6.67 -6.16
N GLU A 105 -13.95 -7.63 -6.10
CA GLU A 105 -13.31 -8.18 -7.29
C GLU A 105 -14.21 -9.15 -8.06
N ALA A 106 -14.96 -9.98 -7.34
CA ALA A 106 -15.81 -11.02 -7.92
C ALA A 106 -17.27 -10.61 -8.12
N THR A 107 -17.57 -9.31 -8.01
CA THR A 107 -18.95 -8.76 -8.19
C THR A 107 -19.56 -9.17 -9.50
N THR A 108 -20.89 -9.34 -9.51
CA THR A 108 -21.67 -9.65 -10.73
C THR A 108 -22.00 -8.42 -11.55
N ALA A 109 -21.81 -7.21 -11.02
CA ALA A 109 -22.00 -5.97 -11.77
C ALA A 109 -20.93 -5.79 -12.86
N ARG A 110 -21.31 -5.19 -14.00
CA ARG A 110 -20.46 -5.05 -15.20
C ARG A 110 -20.47 -3.64 -15.73
N VAL A 111 -19.29 -3.14 -16.05
CA VAL A 111 -19.08 -1.90 -16.81
C VAL A 111 -18.81 -2.30 -18.26
N THR A 112 -19.84 -2.19 -19.10
CA THR A 112 -19.82 -2.60 -20.52
C THR A 112 -19.55 -1.40 -21.44
N PRO A 113 -19.36 -1.60 -22.75
CA PRO A 113 -19.27 -0.50 -23.70
C PRO A 113 -20.49 0.43 -23.70
N ASP A 114 -21.70 -0.10 -23.44
CA ASP A 114 -22.92 0.70 -23.35
C ASP A 114 -22.89 1.67 -22.15
N PHE A 115 -22.30 1.26 -21.04
CA PHE A 115 -22.06 2.17 -19.92
C PHE A 115 -21.28 3.41 -20.38
N PHE A 116 -20.15 3.23 -21.06
CA PHE A 116 -19.32 4.33 -21.54
C PHE A 116 -19.96 5.14 -22.67
N ARG A 117 -20.92 4.59 -23.41
CA ARG A 117 -21.70 5.33 -24.40
C ARG A 117 -22.66 6.31 -23.73
N ASN A 118 -23.19 5.95 -22.56
CA ASN A 118 -24.18 6.73 -21.82
C ASN A 118 -23.55 7.74 -20.83
N TRP A 119 -22.27 7.60 -20.50
CA TRP A 119 -21.60 8.41 -19.50
C TRP A 119 -20.36 9.11 -20.10
N SER A 120 -20.41 10.43 -20.17
CA SER A 120 -19.23 11.22 -20.56
C SER A 120 -18.22 11.28 -19.40
N LEU A 121 -16.97 11.68 -19.69
CA LEU A 121 -15.96 11.91 -18.65
C LEU A 121 -16.40 12.94 -17.60
N VAL A 122 -17.14 13.98 -18.02
CA VAL A 122 -17.64 15.03 -17.11
C VAL A 122 -18.73 14.46 -16.21
N ASP A 123 -19.66 13.68 -16.75
CA ASP A 123 -20.71 13.03 -15.95
C ASP A 123 -20.12 12.06 -14.92
N LEU A 124 -19.13 11.27 -15.34
CA LEU A 124 -18.41 10.35 -14.44
C LEU A 124 -17.60 11.11 -13.38
N ALA A 125 -16.99 12.25 -13.72
CA ALA A 125 -16.25 13.06 -12.77
C ALA A 125 -17.14 13.74 -11.72
N ALA A 126 -18.39 13.94 -12.04
CA ALA A 126 -19.41 14.42 -11.10
C ALA A 126 -19.86 13.32 -10.09
N GLN A 127 -19.46 12.07 -10.29
CA GLN A 127 -19.75 10.97 -9.36
C GLN A 127 -18.66 10.82 -8.28
N THR A 128 -19.04 10.24 -7.12
CA THR A 128 -18.07 9.93 -6.05
C THR A 128 -17.19 8.75 -6.44
N ASP A 129 -15.99 8.66 -5.87
CA ASP A 129 -15.09 7.51 -6.08
C ASP A 129 -15.70 6.20 -5.59
N HIS A 130 -16.50 6.26 -4.52
CA HIS A 130 -17.27 5.11 -4.05
C HIS A 130 -18.28 4.64 -5.11
N TRP A 131 -19.04 5.57 -5.74
CA TRP A 131 -19.98 5.24 -6.80
C TRP A 131 -19.26 4.63 -8.00
N LEU A 132 -18.15 5.22 -8.47
CA LEU A 132 -17.35 4.70 -9.58
C LEU A 132 -16.93 3.25 -9.32
N GLY A 133 -16.40 2.97 -8.12
CA GLY A 133 -15.99 1.62 -7.71
C GLY A 133 -17.15 0.61 -7.67
N LYS A 134 -18.39 1.05 -7.43
CA LYS A 134 -19.56 0.19 -7.35
C LYS A 134 -20.22 -0.13 -8.69
N GLN A 135 -19.77 0.45 -9.80
CA GLN A 135 -20.32 0.14 -11.13
C GLN A 135 -19.97 -1.29 -11.61
N GLY A 136 -18.98 -1.93 -11.02
CA GLY A 136 -18.64 -3.32 -11.29
C GLY A 136 -17.34 -3.52 -12.05
N ARG A 137 -17.20 -4.73 -12.65
CA ARG A 137 -16.02 -5.15 -13.40
C ARG A 137 -16.02 -4.56 -14.82
N LEU A 138 -14.86 -4.03 -15.23
CA LEU A 138 -14.57 -3.66 -16.61
C LEU A 138 -14.59 -4.91 -17.50
N THR A 139 -15.13 -4.81 -18.71
CA THR A 139 -15.38 -5.98 -19.58
C THR A 139 -14.64 -5.94 -20.91
N HIS A 140 -14.35 -4.77 -21.46
CA HIS A 140 -13.77 -4.59 -22.80
C HIS A 140 -12.62 -3.59 -22.76
N PRO A 141 -11.61 -3.74 -23.64
CA PRO A 141 -10.65 -2.68 -23.90
C PRO A 141 -11.39 -1.43 -24.43
N MET A 142 -11.05 -0.28 -23.85
CA MET A 142 -11.70 0.99 -24.18
C MET A 142 -10.66 2.04 -24.55
N VAL A 143 -10.97 2.89 -25.50
CA VAL A 143 -10.14 4.03 -25.91
C VAL A 143 -10.88 5.35 -25.77
N LEU A 144 -10.22 6.34 -25.19
CA LEU A 144 -10.59 7.74 -25.29
C LEU A 144 -9.70 8.40 -26.35
N ARG A 145 -10.28 8.81 -27.47
CA ARG A 145 -9.56 9.51 -28.53
C ARG A 145 -9.43 11.00 -28.21
N GLU A 146 -8.41 11.62 -28.73
CA GLU A 146 -8.19 13.08 -28.57
C GLU A 146 -9.41 13.85 -29.10
N GLY A 147 -9.92 14.79 -28.30
CA GLY A 147 -11.09 15.59 -28.64
C GLY A 147 -12.44 14.93 -28.35
N THR A 148 -12.50 13.68 -27.88
CA THR A 148 -13.76 13.01 -27.53
C THR A 148 -14.03 13.09 -26.03
N SER A 149 -15.32 13.00 -25.65
CA SER A 149 -15.78 13.02 -24.25
C SER A 149 -16.18 11.65 -23.72
N HIS A 150 -16.23 10.63 -24.57
CA HIS A 150 -16.66 9.27 -24.22
C HIS A 150 -15.59 8.24 -24.60
N TYR A 151 -15.46 7.20 -23.78
CA TYR A 151 -14.69 6.02 -24.14
C TYR A 151 -15.45 5.19 -25.18
N ALA A 152 -14.74 4.67 -26.17
CA ALA A 152 -15.26 3.74 -27.18
C ALA A 152 -14.56 2.37 -27.07
N PRO A 153 -15.25 1.25 -27.34
CA PRO A 153 -14.62 -0.07 -27.36
C PRO A 153 -13.64 -0.20 -28.52
N ILE A 154 -12.58 -0.96 -28.29
CA ILE A 154 -11.60 -1.35 -29.32
C ILE A 154 -11.21 -2.81 -29.17
N SER A 155 -10.59 -3.38 -30.20
CA SER A 155 -9.97 -4.70 -30.12
C SER A 155 -8.66 -4.64 -29.32
N TRP A 156 -8.20 -5.78 -28.82
CA TRP A 156 -6.88 -5.89 -28.19
C TRP A 156 -5.75 -5.54 -29.15
N ASP A 157 -5.84 -5.97 -30.42
CA ASP A 157 -4.83 -5.69 -31.44
C ASP A 157 -4.73 -4.20 -31.74
N GLU A 158 -5.87 -3.49 -31.80
CA GLU A 158 -5.89 -2.04 -31.95
C GLU A 158 -5.28 -1.36 -30.72
N ALA A 159 -5.62 -1.82 -29.49
CA ALA A 159 -5.05 -1.28 -28.27
C ALA A 159 -3.52 -1.42 -28.23
N PHE A 160 -2.99 -2.61 -28.53
CA PHE A 160 -1.54 -2.83 -28.58
C PHE A 160 -0.87 -2.05 -29.71
N THR A 161 -1.53 -1.90 -30.85
CA THR A 161 -1.02 -1.08 -31.97
C THR A 161 -0.91 0.39 -31.58
N ILE A 162 -1.90 0.94 -30.87
CA ILE A 162 -1.85 2.32 -30.36
C ILE A 162 -0.67 2.49 -29.40
N ILE A 163 -0.52 1.58 -28.42
CA ILE A 163 0.56 1.65 -27.43
C ILE A 163 1.92 1.51 -28.12
N ALA A 164 2.08 0.54 -29.00
CA ALA A 164 3.33 0.32 -29.71
C ALA A 164 3.75 1.54 -30.55
N ARG A 165 2.80 2.15 -31.26
CA ARG A 165 3.05 3.36 -32.02
C ARG A 165 3.50 4.53 -31.14
N GLU A 166 2.82 4.79 -30.02
CA GLU A 166 3.16 5.88 -29.12
C GLU A 166 4.52 5.65 -28.44
N LEU A 167 4.82 4.44 -28.00
CA LEU A 167 6.11 4.09 -27.38
C LEU A 167 7.26 4.14 -28.40
N ASN A 168 7.09 3.59 -29.59
CA ASN A 168 8.13 3.59 -30.62
C ASN A 168 8.34 4.96 -31.29
N ALA A 169 7.43 5.92 -31.08
CA ALA A 169 7.58 7.30 -31.55
C ALA A 169 8.23 8.24 -30.51
N LEU A 170 8.66 7.72 -29.37
CA LEU A 170 9.40 8.48 -28.37
C LEU A 170 10.85 8.74 -28.82
N GLY A 171 11.40 9.90 -28.45
CA GLY A 171 12.80 10.24 -28.71
C GLY A 171 13.78 9.46 -27.82
N SER A 172 13.30 9.01 -26.66
CA SER A 172 14.04 8.17 -25.71
C SER A 172 13.08 7.23 -25.00
N PRO A 173 13.47 5.98 -24.66
CA PRO A 173 12.69 5.10 -23.80
C PRO A 173 12.36 5.72 -22.44
N ASP A 174 13.18 6.61 -21.91
CA ASP A 174 12.96 7.30 -20.63
C ASP A 174 11.83 8.34 -20.67
N GLU A 175 11.28 8.64 -21.85
CA GLU A 175 10.05 9.45 -21.99
C GLU A 175 8.77 8.64 -21.68
N ALA A 176 8.89 7.36 -21.31
CA ALA A 176 7.81 6.53 -20.81
C ALA A 176 8.02 6.12 -19.35
N CYS A 177 6.92 5.97 -18.59
CA CYS A 177 6.92 5.42 -17.24
C CYS A 177 5.91 4.26 -17.12
N PHE A 178 6.31 3.23 -16.36
CA PHE A 178 5.59 1.97 -16.22
C PHE A 178 5.32 1.68 -14.75
N TYR A 179 4.23 2.22 -14.23
CA TYR A 179 3.82 2.09 -12.82
C TYR A 179 3.24 0.69 -12.55
N THR A 180 3.49 0.18 -11.33
CA THR A 180 2.93 -1.08 -10.85
C THR A 180 2.25 -0.90 -9.48
N SER A 181 1.02 -1.41 -9.34
CA SER A 181 0.40 -1.54 -8.03
C SER A 181 0.93 -2.78 -7.30
N GLY A 182 0.82 -2.86 -5.99
CA GLY A 182 1.37 -3.97 -5.20
C GLY A 182 0.54 -5.26 -5.21
N ARG A 183 -0.27 -5.52 -6.23
CA ARG A 183 -1.11 -6.71 -6.35
C ARG A 183 -0.81 -7.58 -7.56
N THR A 184 0.06 -7.13 -8.43
CA THR A 184 0.52 -7.87 -9.60
C THR A 184 1.19 -9.18 -9.16
N SER A 185 0.93 -10.29 -9.87
CA SER A 185 1.54 -11.57 -9.53
C SER A 185 3.04 -11.59 -9.81
N ASN A 186 3.79 -12.54 -9.22
CA ASN A 186 5.22 -12.66 -9.48
C ASN A 186 5.51 -12.87 -10.96
N GLU A 187 4.76 -13.72 -11.64
CA GLU A 187 4.92 -14.00 -13.07
C GLU A 187 4.68 -12.75 -13.92
N ALA A 188 3.59 -12.02 -13.64
CA ALA A 188 3.28 -10.79 -14.35
C ALA A 188 4.31 -9.69 -14.06
N ALA A 189 4.72 -9.53 -12.81
CA ALA A 189 5.73 -8.55 -12.41
C ALA A 189 7.09 -8.81 -13.06
N PHE A 190 7.52 -10.09 -13.12
CA PHE A 190 8.75 -10.48 -13.78
C PHE A 190 8.72 -10.20 -15.29
N LEU A 191 7.65 -10.58 -15.96
CA LEU A 191 7.49 -10.32 -17.40
C LEU A 191 7.40 -8.81 -17.67
N TYR A 192 6.71 -8.05 -16.82
CA TYR A 192 6.54 -6.61 -16.99
C TYR A 192 7.87 -5.85 -16.86
N GLN A 193 8.67 -6.12 -15.83
CA GLN A 193 9.99 -5.51 -15.72
C GLN A 193 10.92 -5.92 -16.84
N LEU A 194 10.82 -7.18 -17.32
CA LEU A 194 11.61 -7.67 -18.44
C LEU A 194 11.26 -6.91 -19.73
N PHE A 195 9.97 -6.72 -20.00
CA PHE A 195 9.50 -5.91 -21.13
C PHE A 195 10.03 -4.48 -21.06
N VAL A 196 9.89 -3.82 -19.90
CA VAL A 196 10.29 -2.42 -19.72
C VAL A 196 11.80 -2.25 -19.90
N ARG A 197 12.62 -3.18 -19.40
CA ARG A 197 14.07 -3.13 -19.58
C ARG A 197 14.51 -3.47 -20.99
N GLN A 198 13.82 -4.36 -21.69
CA GLN A 198 14.06 -4.58 -23.12
C GLN A 198 13.59 -3.39 -23.98
N PHE A 199 12.56 -2.68 -23.55
CA PHE A 199 12.18 -1.43 -24.18
C PHE A 199 13.27 -0.35 -24.03
N GLY A 200 14.07 -0.39 -22.95
CA GLY A 200 15.27 0.44 -22.77
C GLY A 200 15.22 1.42 -21.62
N THR A 201 14.34 1.22 -20.61
CA THR A 201 14.26 2.11 -19.43
C THR A 201 14.16 1.35 -18.12
N ASN A 202 14.56 2.01 -17.02
CA ASN A 202 14.30 1.59 -15.64
C ASN A 202 13.19 2.42 -14.97
N ASN A 203 12.40 3.17 -15.70
CA ASN A 203 11.27 3.94 -15.18
C ASN A 203 10.13 3.01 -14.74
N LEU A 204 10.35 2.32 -13.64
CA LEU A 204 9.46 1.36 -12.98
C LEU A 204 9.06 1.85 -11.57
N PRO A 205 8.37 3.03 -11.49
CA PRO A 205 7.80 3.45 -10.22
C PRO A 205 6.76 2.45 -9.74
N ASP A 206 6.65 2.29 -8.42
CA ASP A 206 5.67 1.37 -7.85
C ASP A 206 5.03 1.90 -6.56
N CYS A 207 4.05 1.17 -6.05
CA CYS A 207 3.38 1.57 -4.82
C CYS A 207 4.29 1.49 -3.58
N SER A 208 5.42 0.75 -3.61
CA SER A 208 6.38 0.73 -2.49
C SER A 208 7.01 2.09 -2.27
N ASN A 209 7.23 2.88 -3.34
CA ASN A 209 7.76 4.24 -3.23
C ASN A 209 6.90 5.11 -2.29
N MET A 210 5.59 4.85 -2.21
CA MET A 210 4.65 5.60 -1.37
C MET A 210 4.33 4.90 -0.04
N CYS A 211 4.86 3.69 0.19
CA CYS A 211 4.43 2.82 1.27
C CYS A 211 5.57 2.43 2.21
N HIS A 212 6.41 1.51 1.80
CA HIS A 212 7.45 0.87 2.62
C HIS A 212 8.87 1.01 2.06
N GLU A 213 9.12 1.97 1.17
CA GLU A 213 10.47 2.25 0.67
C GLU A 213 11.42 2.59 1.83
N SER A 214 10.93 3.39 2.80
CA SER A 214 11.69 3.71 4.01
C SER A 214 12.08 2.47 4.83
N SER A 215 11.18 1.46 4.90
CA SER A 215 11.51 0.18 5.56
C SER A 215 12.58 -0.58 4.79
N GLY A 216 12.46 -0.64 3.46
CA GLY A 216 13.45 -1.28 2.60
C GLY A 216 14.83 -0.64 2.74
N THR A 217 14.89 0.67 2.67
CA THR A 217 16.13 1.46 2.80
C THR A 217 16.77 1.27 4.18
N ALA A 218 16.00 1.45 5.26
CA ALA A 218 16.50 1.33 6.62
C ALA A 218 17.08 -0.06 6.92
N LEU A 219 16.33 -1.11 6.60
CA LEU A 219 16.74 -2.48 6.86
C LEU A 219 17.89 -2.92 5.95
N MET A 220 17.96 -2.43 4.71
CA MET A 220 19.07 -2.71 3.81
C MET A 220 20.39 -2.12 4.35
N GLU A 221 20.34 -0.87 4.85
CA GLU A 221 21.51 -0.21 5.41
C GLU A 221 21.98 -0.83 6.73
N THR A 222 21.08 -1.39 7.53
CA THR A 222 21.37 -1.84 8.89
C THR A 222 21.55 -3.35 9.04
N ILE A 223 20.76 -4.17 8.33
CA ILE A 223 20.81 -5.65 8.43
C ILE A 223 21.03 -6.34 7.08
N GLY A 224 21.12 -5.57 6.00
CA GLY A 224 21.47 -6.03 4.65
C GLY A 224 20.33 -6.59 3.81
N ILE A 225 19.08 -6.62 4.31
CA ILE A 225 17.91 -7.09 3.57
C ILE A 225 16.71 -6.19 3.83
N GLY A 226 16.03 -5.72 2.79
CA GLY A 226 14.85 -4.85 2.89
C GLY A 226 13.55 -5.57 3.28
N LYS A 227 13.63 -6.69 4.01
CA LYS A 227 12.52 -7.55 4.42
C LYS A 227 12.55 -7.81 5.93
N GLY A 228 11.40 -8.23 6.49
CA GLY A 228 11.32 -8.68 7.87
C GLY A 228 12.11 -9.97 8.11
N SER A 229 12.51 -10.20 9.37
CA SER A 229 13.29 -11.37 9.77
C SER A 229 12.49 -12.45 10.49
N VAL A 230 11.20 -12.22 10.78
CA VAL A 230 10.34 -13.18 11.51
C VAL A 230 9.50 -14.04 10.59
N THR A 231 9.02 -15.16 11.12
CA THR A 231 7.95 -16.01 10.56
C THR A 231 6.66 -15.85 11.37
N LEU A 232 5.55 -16.40 10.87
CA LEU A 232 4.29 -16.38 11.61
C LEU A 232 4.38 -17.17 12.93
N GLU A 233 5.12 -18.26 12.94
CA GLU A 233 5.33 -19.11 14.12
C GLU A 233 6.18 -18.43 15.22
N ASP A 234 6.93 -17.39 14.88
CA ASP A 234 7.70 -16.63 15.86
C ASP A 234 6.80 -15.81 16.80
N PHE A 235 5.61 -15.45 16.35
CA PHE A 235 4.65 -14.71 17.18
C PHE A 235 4.24 -15.49 18.44
N GLU A 236 4.06 -16.79 18.33
CA GLU A 236 3.72 -17.63 19.50
C GLU A 236 4.90 -17.88 20.44
N LYS A 237 6.14 -17.59 20.00
CA LYS A 237 7.35 -17.76 20.78
C LYS A 237 7.85 -16.45 21.38
N ALA A 238 7.30 -15.33 20.95
CA ALA A 238 7.65 -14.01 21.44
C ALA A 238 7.20 -13.82 22.89
N GLN A 239 7.98 -13.08 23.66
CA GLN A 239 7.63 -12.70 25.03
C GLN A 239 7.19 -11.24 25.11
N VAL A 240 7.67 -10.41 24.18
CA VAL A 240 7.20 -9.04 24.00
C VAL A 240 6.96 -8.79 22.50
N ILE A 241 5.83 -8.23 22.16
CA ILE A 241 5.54 -7.75 20.80
C ILE A 241 5.22 -6.27 20.87
N ILE A 242 5.96 -5.47 20.09
CA ILE A 242 5.71 -4.04 19.94
C ILE A 242 4.97 -3.83 18.62
N VAL A 243 3.83 -3.15 18.66
CA VAL A 243 3.06 -2.74 17.48
C VAL A 243 3.09 -1.22 17.41
N ILE A 244 3.92 -0.66 16.52
CA ILE A 244 4.17 0.77 16.41
C ILE A 244 3.76 1.32 15.04
N GLY A 245 3.01 2.41 15.05
CA GLY A 245 2.54 3.06 13.80
C GLY A 245 1.70 2.15 12.91
N GLN A 246 0.97 1.19 13.51
CA GLN A 246 0.16 0.20 12.80
C GLN A 246 -1.21 0.04 13.47
N ASN A 247 -2.26 -0.12 12.64
CA ASN A 247 -3.60 -0.50 13.09
C ASN A 247 -3.98 -1.85 12.48
N PRO A 248 -3.62 -2.99 13.11
CA PRO A 248 -3.90 -4.31 12.53
C PRO A 248 -5.41 -4.57 12.43
N GLY A 249 -6.23 -4.10 13.36
CA GLY A 249 -7.68 -4.27 13.29
C GLY A 249 -8.32 -3.65 12.05
N THR A 250 -7.73 -2.59 11.52
CA THR A 250 -8.20 -1.92 10.31
C THR A 250 -7.51 -2.42 9.03
N ASN A 251 -6.20 -2.70 9.06
CA ASN A 251 -5.43 -2.96 7.83
C ASN A 251 -5.04 -4.43 7.66
N HIS A 252 -4.90 -5.19 8.76
CA HIS A 252 -4.43 -6.57 8.76
C HIS A 252 -5.19 -7.42 9.80
N PRO A 253 -6.54 -7.56 9.70
CA PRO A 253 -7.31 -8.16 10.79
C PRO A 253 -6.89 -9.59 11.16
N ARG A 254 -6.33 -10.39 10.24
CA ARG A 254 -5.79 -11.72 10.55
C ARG A 254 -4.56 -11.69 11.47
N MET A 255 -3.84 -10.57 11.53
CA MET A 255 -2.76 -10.37 12.50
C MET A 255 -3.27 -10.39 13.94
N LEU A 256 -4.52 -9.96 14.19
CA LEU A 256 -5.12 -10.01 15.53
C LEU A 256 -5.20 -11.44 16.06
N THR A 257 -5.42 -12.44 15.20
CA THR A 257 -5.40 -13.87 15.58
C THR A 257 -4.00 -14.30 16.05
N ALA A 258 -2.94 -13.86 15.35
CA ALA A 258 -1.57 -14.17 15.78
C ALA A 258 -1.19 -13.46 17.09
N LEU A 259 -1.61 -12.21 17.27
CA LEU A 259 -1.42 -11.46 18.52
C LEU A 259 -2.19 -12.12 19.69
N GLU A 260 -3.43 -12.59 19.45
CA GLU A 260 -4.18 -13.33 20.45
C GLU A 260 -3.51 -14.66 20.83
N ALA A 261 -2.97 -15.39 19.85
CA ALA A 261 -2.23 -16.63 20.10
C ALA A 261 -0.99 -16.36 20.96
N ALA A 262 -0.19 -15.34 20.62
CA ALA A 262 0.94 -14.90 21.43
C ALA A 262 0.53 -14.52 22.86
N LYS A 263 -0.56 -13.77 22.99
CA LYS A 263 -1.12 -13.36 24.30
C LYS A 263 -1.49 -14.55 25.17
N ARG A 264 -2.04 -15.62 24.60
CA ARG A 264 -2.37 -16.87 25.31
C ARG A 264 -1.13 -17.60 25.80
N GLN A 265 0.03 -17.40 25.19
CA GLN A 265 1.31 -17.91 25.64
C GLN A 265 2.02 -16.98 26.67
N GLY A 266 1.35 -15.95 27.14
CA GLY A 266 1.87 -15.00 28.12
C GLY A 266 2.68 -13.85 27.56
N CYS A 267 2.68 -13.65 26.24
CA CYS A 267 3.35 -12.54 25.60
C CYS A 267 2.73 -11.20 26.04
N ARG A 268 3.59 -10.22 26.35
CA ARG A 268 3.19 -8.83 26.58
C ARG A 268 3.15 -8.07 25.26
N ILE A 269 2.10 -7.26 25.05
CA ILE A 269 1.93 -6.49 23.83
C ILE A 269 1.92 -4.98 24.18
N VAL A 270 2.82 -4.23 23.54
CA VAL A 270 2.87 -2.76 23.63
C VAL A 270 2.35 -2.18 22.33
N SER A 271 1.36 -1.30 22.44
CA SER A 271 0.81 -0.51 21.32
C SER A 271 1.37 0.90 21.37
N ILE A 272 1.97 1.36 20.27
CA ILE A 272 2.51 2.72 20.13
C ILE A 272 1.85 3.37 18.93
N ASN A 273 0.89 4.28 19.19
CA ASN A 273 0.12 4.97 18.14
C ASN A 273 -0.40 6.32 18.65
N PRO A 274 -0.65 7.29 17.77
CA PRO A 274 -1.33 8.53 18.16
C PRO A 274 -2.81 8.33 18.51
N LEU A 275 -3.46 7.30 17.98
CA LEU A 275 -4.88 7.01 18.23
C LEU A 275 -5.03 5.68 18.97
N PRO A 276 -6.02 5.57 19.89
CA PRO A 276 -6.38 4.30 20.52
C PRO A 276 -7.14 3.43 19.49
N GLU A 277 -6.50 2.39 19.01
CA GLU A 277 -7.05 1.55 17.93
C GLU A 277 -7.83 0.35 18.51
N PRO A 278 -9.11 0.17 18.14
CA PRO A 278 -10.00 -0.86 18.72
C PRO A 278 -9.45 -2.28 18.67
N GLY A 279 -8.74 -2.62 17.58
CA GLY A 279 -8.15 -3.95 17.41
C GLY A 279 -7.04 -4.27 18.40
N LEU A 280 -6.30 -3.26 18.85
CA LEU A 280 -5.25 -3.41 19.86
C LEU A 280 -5.80 -3.30 21.28
N GLN A 281 -6.90 -2.57 21.46
CA GLN A 281 -7.59 -2.56 22.76
C GLN A 281 -8.19 -3.92 23.09
N ARG A 282 -8.99 -4.48 22.17
CA ARG A 282 -9.66 -5.76 22.39
C ARG A 282 -10.00 -6.47 21.08
N PHE A 283 -9.74 -7.74 21.02
CA PHE A 283 -10.11 -8.61 19.90
C PHE A 283 -11.18 -9.64 20.29
N LYS A 284 -12.25 -9.66 19.53
CA LYS A 284 -13.29 -10.69 19.58
C LYS A 284 -13.10 -11.65 18.41
N HIS A 285 -12.46 -12.78 18.66
CA HIS A 285 -12.15 -13.75 17.61
C HIS A 285 -13.44 -14.30 16.98
N PRO A 286 -13.71 -14.07 15.68
CA PRO A 286 -15.00 -14.38 15.06
C PRO A 286 -15.28 -15.88 14.91
N GLN A 287 -14.27 -16.75 15.03
CA GLN A 287 -14.38 -18.20 14.92
C GLN A 287 -14.23 -18.93 16.27
N ALA A 288 -14.15 -18.20 17.37
CA ALA A 288 -14.03 -18.77 18.72
C ALA A 288 -15.23 -18.37 19.59
N MET A 289 -15.78 -19.33 20.35
CA MET A 289 -16.94 -19.10 21.23
C MET A 289 -16.71 -17.92 22.21
N ARG A 290 -15.49 -17.78 22.74
CA ARG A 290 -15.12 -16.65 23.61
C ARG A 290 -15.20 -15.29 22.91
N GLY A 291 -14.95 -15.24 21.60
CA GLY A 291 -15.06 -14.02 20.81
C GLY A 291 -16.50 -13.73 20.37
N ILE A 292 -17.31 -14.75 20.16
CA ILE A 292 -18.72 -14.63 19.74
C ILE A 292 -19.60 -14.23 20.93
N LEU A 293 -19.51 -14.97 22.04
CA LEU A 293 -20.38 -14.84 23.22
C LEU A 293 -19.74 -14.08 24.38
N GLY A 294 -18.40 -13.95 24.39
CA GLY A 294 -17.66 -13.35 25.50
C GLY A 294 -17.21 -11.91 25.25
N SER A 295 -16.48 -11.38 26.23
CA SER A 295 -15.90 -10.04 26.17
C SER A 295 -14.76 -9.88 25.18
N GLY A 296 -14.19 -11.00 24.65
CA GLY A 296 -12.98 -11.01 23.83
C GLY A 296 -11.69 -10.91 24.67
N THR A 297 -10.55 -10.83 23.97
CA THR A 297 -9.21 -10.80 24.57
C THR A 297 -8.66 -9.37 24.52
N PRO A 298 -8.29 -8.72 25.65
CA PRO A 298 -7.48 -7.52 25.63
C PRO A 298 -6.13 -7.84 25.00
N LEU A 299 -5.70 -7.09 24.00
CA LEU A 299 -4.42 -7.38 23.32
C LEU A 299 -3.28 -6.55 23.91
N ALA A 300 -3.35 -5.23 23.82
CA ALA A 300 -2.30 -4.37 24.36
C ALA A 300 -2.36 -4.35 25.90
N ASP A 301 -1.20 -4.60 26.52
CA ASP A 301 -1.00 -4.46 27.97
C ASP A 301 -0.58 -3.04 28.35
N LEU A 302 0.05 -2.34 27.39
CA LEU A 302 0.50 -0.97 27.51
C LEU A 302 0.21 -0.22 26.22
N PHE A 303 -0.41 0.96 26.33
CA PHE A 303 -0.61 1.87 25.24
C PHE A 303 0.20 3.14 25.47
N LEU A 304 1.17 3.40 24.57
CA LEU A 304 1.97 4.61 24.54
C LEU A 304 1.42 5.51 23.45
N GLN A 305 0.71 6.57 23.86
CA GLN A 305 0.08 7.51 22.93
C GLN A 305 1.11 8.53 22.43
N VAL A 306 1.86 8.15 21.41
CA VAL A 306 2.92 8.99 20.84
C VAL A 306 2.32 10.14 20.03
N ARG A 307 2.93 11.33 20.10
CA ARG A 307 2.64 12.44 19.18
C ARG A 307 3.05 12.05 17.76
N ILE A 308 2.38 12.60 16.77
CA ILE A 308 2.76 12.39 15.36
C ILE A 308 4.23 12.79 15.18
N ASN A 309 5.03 11.89 14.61
CA ASN A 309 6.48 12.03 14.41
C ASN A 309 7.33 12.11 15.70
N GLY A 310 6.76 11.72 16.86
CA GLY A 310 7.49 11.60 18.12
C GLY A 310 8.23 10.27 18.30
N ASP A 311 8.26 9.44 17.26
CA ASP A 311 8.72 8.05 17.31
C ASP A 311 10.22 7.94 17.65
N VAL A 312 11.10 8.74 17.03
CA VAL A 312 12.55 8.74 17.35
C VAL A 312 12.77 9.10 18.82
N ALA A 313 12.10 10.13 19.34
CA ALA A 313 12.22 10.54 20.73
C ALA A 313 11.80 9.42 21.69
N LEU A 314 10.67 8.75 21.41
CA LEU A 314 10.20 7.63 22.21
C LEU A 314 11.20 6.45 22.18
N LEU A 315 11.70 6.08 20.99
CA LEU A 315 12.63 4.95 20.82
C LEU A 315 13.98 5.24 21.49
N GLN A 316 14.48 6.47 21.38
CA GLN A 316 15.68 6.90 22.10
C GLN A 316 15.46 6.91 23.62
N GLY A 317 14.27 7.32 24.08
CA GLY A 317 13.89 7.21 25.50
C GLY A 317 13.92 5.77 26.01
N LEU A 318 13.41 4.82 25.20
CA LEU A 318 13.53 3.38 25.51
C LEU A 318 14.99 2.93 25.57
N GLY A 319 15.81 3.32 24.60
CA GLY A 319 17.24 3.03 24.57
C GLY A 319 17.98 3.58 25.79
N LYS A 320 17.72 4.85 26.14
CA LYS A 320 18.27 5.50 27.33
C LYS A 320 17.89 4.79 28.63
N ALA A 321 16.62 4.39 28.78
CA ALA A 321 16.15 3.64 29.93
C ALA A 321 16.81 2.25 30.03
N LEU A 322 17.01 1.58 28.90
CA LEU A 322 17.71 0.29 28.83
C LEU A 322 19.19 0.42 29.23
N LEU A 323 19.90 1.41 28.70
CA LEU A 323 21.33 1.65 29.06
C LEU A 323 21.48 2.07 30.53
N ALA A 324 20.54 2.85 31.09
CA ALA A 324 20.55 3.18 32.51
C ALA A 324 20.36 1.93 33.41
N ARG A 325 19.63 0.90 32.95
CA ARG A 325 19.51 -0.39 33.65
C ARG A 325 20.79 -1.23 33.49
N GLU A 326 21.37 -1.26 32.30
CA GLU A 326 22.66 -1.92 32.06
C GLU A 326 23.76 -1.34 32.96
N ALA A 327 23.81 -0.03 33.14
CA ALA A 327 24.76 0.63 34.01
C ALA A 327 24.61 0.22 35.49
N LYS A 328 23.36 -0.03 35.95
CA LYS A 328 23.08 -0.52 37.31
C LYS A 328 23.38 -2.01 37.51
N GLN A 329 23.15 -2.80 36.47
CA GLN A 329 23.33 -4.26 36.48
C GLN A 329 23.98 -4.71 35.16
N PRO A 330 25.29 -4.56 35.02
CA PRO A 330 26.02 -4.88 33.80
C PRO A 330 25.83 -6.32 33.33
N GLY A 331 25.61 -6.46 32.00
CA GLY A 331 25.41 -7.75 31.34
C GLY A 331 23.97 -8.30 31.42
N THR A 332 23.02 -7.52 31.95
CA THR A 332 21.61 -7.96 32.02
C THR A 332 20.76 -7.44 30.87
N VAL A 333 21.17 -6.36 30.23
CA VAL A 333 20.35 -5.68 29.17
C VAL A 333 21.05 -5.74 27.82
N VAL A 334 22.31 -5.30 27.74
CA VAL A 334 23.08 -5.31 26.51
C VAL A 334 23.54 -6.74 26.18
N ALA A 335 23.20 -7.26 25.04
CA ALA A 335 23.68 -8.57 24.56
C ALA A 335 25.15 -8.46 24.10
N ARG A 336 26.08 -8.32 25.06
CA ARG A 336 27.49 -7.92 24.81
C ARG A 336 28.19 -8.78 23.76
N ASP A 337 28.18 -10.10 23.91
CA ASP A 337 28.84 -11.00 22.96
C ASP A 337 28.31 -10.83 21.53
N PHE A 338 26.98 -10.61 21.40
CA PHE A 338 26.34 -10.34 20.12
C PHE A 338 26.71 -8.96 19.58
N VAL A 339 26.66 -7.93 20.43
CA VAL A 339 26.98 -6.55 20.03
C VAL A 339 28.43 -6.45 19.55
N GLU A 340 29.38 -6.98 20.30
CA GLU A 340 30.83 -6.97 19.97
C GLU A 340 31.14 -7.84 18.74
N GLY A 341 30.56 -9.04 18.67
CA GLY A 341 30.83 -10.00 17.60
C GLY A 341 30.15 -9.68 16.29
N MET A 342 28.89 -9.21 16.32
CA MET A 342 27.99 -9.20 15.18
C MET A 342 27.56 -7.79 14.73
N THR A 343 27.99 -6.72 15.43
CA THR A 343 27.51 -5.37 15.11
C THR A 343 28.66 -4.36 14.99
N LEU A 344 28.33 -3.17 14.50
CA LEU A 344 29.19 -1.98 14.42
C LEU A 344 28.42 -0.75 14.88
N GLY A 345 29.10 0.24 15.46
CA GLY A 345 28.55 1.57 15.77
C GLY A 345 27.87 1.68 17.13
N TYR A 346 27.94 0.66 17.99
CA TYR A 346 27.33 0.67 19.32
C TYR A 346 27.83 1.81 20.22
N GLU A 347 29.15 2.07 20.25
CA GLU A 347 29.71 3.12 21.08
C GLU A 347 29.19 4.51 20.72
N ALA A 348 29.09 4.79 19.43
CA ALA A 348 28.53 6.05 18.95
C ALA A 348 27.04 6.20 19.30
N TYR A 349 26.27 5.12 19.19
CA TYR A 349 24.86 5.09 19.57
C TYR A 349 24.68 5.30 21.07
N ALA A 350 25.43 4.59 21.90
CA ALA A 350 25.38 4.73 23.35
C ALA A 350 25.77 6.15 23.81
N ALA A 351 26.87 6.69 23.25
CA ALA A 351 27.32 8.06 23.54
C ALA A 351 26.24 9.11 23.12
N HIS A 352 25.56 8.92 21.98
CA HIS A 352 24.46 9.79 21.59
C HIS A 352 23.33 9.74 22.61
N LEU A 353 22.88 8.56 23.05
CA LEU A 353 21.82 8.42 24.04
C LEU A 353 22.13 9.10 25.38
N ASP A 354 23.40 9.19 25.76
CA ASP A 354 23.81 9.93 26.97
C ASP A 354 23.52 11.44 26.82
N THR A 355 23.62 12.00 25.63
CA THR A 355 23.35 13.42 25.35
C THR A 355 21.86 13.75 25.30
N VAL A 356 21.00 12.74 25.10
CA VAL A 356 19.54 12.92 25.01
C VAL A 356 18.97 13.24 26.38
N SER A 357 18.25 14.36 26.52
CA SER A 357 17.57 14.73 27.78
C SER A 357 16.21 14.03 27.92
N TRP A 358 15.80 13.74 29.16
CA TRP A 358 14.47 13.21 29.40
C TRP A 358 13.37 14.23 29.11
N GLU A 359 13.67 15.52 29.29
CA GLU A 359 12.77 16.63 28.97
C GLU A 359 12.44 16.62 27.47
N ASP A 360 13.46 16.52 26.61
CA ASP A 360 13.30 16.41 25.16
C ASP A 360 12.51 15.15 24.77
N VAL A 361 12.83 14.00 25.38
CA VAL A 361 12.12 12.75 25.12
C VAL A 361 10.62 12.88 25.39
N VAL A 362 10.25 13.40 26.56
CA VAL A 362 8.84 13.56 26.97
C VAL A 362 8.14 14.62 26.11
N GLU A 363 8.80 15.74 25.85
CA GLU A 363 8.21 16.83 25.05
C GLU A 363 7.96 16.41 23.60
N GLN A 364 8.95 15.78 22.96
CA GLN A 364 8.83 15.41 21.53
C GLN A 364 7.96 14.18 21.34
N SER A 365 8.06 13.15 22.20
CA SER A 365 7.21 11.96 22.11
C SER A 365 5.77 12.20 22.60
N GLY A 366 5.58 13.08 23.57
CA GLY A 366 4.32 13.27 24.28
C GLY A 366 4.01 12.15 25.27
N VAL A 367 4.93 11.21 25.49
CA VAL A 367 4.74 10.04 26.38
C VAL A 367 5.41 10.29 27.73
N PRO A 368 4.71 10.09 28.86
CA PRO A 368 5.30 10.22 30.19
C PRO A 368 6.48 9.27 30.40
N ARG A 369 7.53 9.77 31.06
CA ARG A 369 8.75 9.00 31.34
C ARG A 369 8.48 7.65 32.00
N GLU A 370 7.59 7.58 32.97
CA GLU A 370 7.23 6.36 33.71
C GLU A 370 6.67 5.26 32.79
N GLN A 371 5.91 5.65 31.78
CA GLN A 371 5.39 4.70 30.77
C GLN A 371 6.51 4.18 29.86
N ILE A 372 7.46 5.04 29.49
CA ILE A 372 8.65 4.65 28.72
C ILE A 372 9.51 3.68 29.52
N GLU A 373 9.77 3.99 30.79
CA GLU A 373 10.55 3.15 31.72
C GLU A 373 9.85 1.80 31.97
N THR A 374 8.52 1.76 32.03
CA THR A 374 7.74 0.51 32.12
C THR A 374 7.92 -0.37 30.87
N ALA A 375 7.83 0.20 29.69
CA ALA A 375 8.06 -0.52 28.43
C ALA A 375 9.53 -1.03 28.37
N ALA A 376 10.50 -0.18 28.74
CA ALA A 376 11.90 -0.55 28.79
C ALA A 376 12.18 -1.70 29.78
N GLU A 377 11.47 -1.75 30.90
CA GLU A 377 11.55 -2.88 31.83
C GLU A 377 11.14 -4.20 31.19
N TRP A 378 10.05 -4.20 30.43
CA TRP A 378 9.61 -5.40 29.74
C TRP A 378 10.60 -5.83 28.66
N LEU A 379 11.18 -4.86 27.93
CA LEU A 379 12.22 -5.14 26.94
C LEU A 379 13.50 -5.67 27.59
N ALA A 380 13.88 -5.16 28.77
CA ALA A 380 15.04 -5.64 29.51
C ALA A 380 14.89 -7.09 30.00
N GLY A 381 13.65 -7.52 30.30
CA GLY A 381 13.36 -8.85 30.83
C GLY A 381 13.46 -9.99 29.81
N THR A 382 13.68 -9.72 28.52
CA THR A 382 13.70 -10.75 27.47
C THR A 382 14.51 -10.33 26.26
N ASP A 383 14.97 -11.31 25.49
CA ASP A 383 15.56 -11.16 24.15
C ASP A 383 14.63 -11.70 23.03
N ARG A 384 13.43 -12.16 23.38
CA ARG A 384 12.39 -12.61 22.43
C ARG A 384 11.39 -11.49 22.17
N ILE A 385 11.85 -10.52 21.41
CA ILE A 385 11.10 -9.29 21.10
C ILE A 385 10.84 -9.23 19.61
N ILE A 386 9.57 -9.02 19.22
CA ILE A 386 9.18 -8.75 17.85
C ILE A 386 8.71 -7.30 17.72
N TRP A 387 9.27 -6.57 16.76
CA TRP A 387 8.86 -5.24 16.39
C TRP A 387 8.04 -5.26 15.12
N CYS A 388 6.76 -4.86 15.21
CA CYS A 388 5.85 -4.77 14.07
C CYS A 388 5.54 -3.31 13.77
N TRP A 389 5.64 -2.91 12.50
CA TRP A 389 5.25 -1.56 12.08
C TRP A 389 4.61 -1.53 10.69
N ALA A 390 3.90 -0.43 10.42
CA ALA A 390 3.36 -0.13 9.10
C ALA A 390 3.61 1.34 8.73
N MET A 391 2.71 1.92 7.93
CA MET A 391 2.92 3.25 7.35
C MET A 391 2.95 4.41 8.35
N GLY A 392 2.55 4.20 9.60
CA GLY A 392 2.71 5.20 10.65
C GLY A 392 4.16 5.66 10.86
N LEU A 393 5.15 4.81 10.54
CA LEU A 393 6.58 5.15 10.62
C LEU A 393 7.21 5.54 9.29
N THR A 394 6.64 5.10 8.15
CA THR A 394 7.32 5.16 6.85
C THR A 394 7.07 6.44 6.05
N GLN A 395 6.13 7.27 6.48
CA GLN A 395 5.67 8.45 5.74
C GLN A 395 5.93 9.76 6.50
N HIS A 396 7.16 9.90 7.03
CA HIS A 396 7.72 11.08 7.68
C HIS A 396 9.03 11.47 6.99
N ARG A 397 9.47 12.70 7.19
CA ARG A 397 10.76 13.15 6.64
C ARG A 397 11.94 12.29 7.13
N ASN A 398 11.93 11.95 8.43
CA ASN A 398 12.92 11.11 9.10
C ASN A 398 12.53 9.62 9.16
N ALA A 399 11.69 9.14 8.23
CA ALA A 399 11.11 7.79 8.27
C ALA A 399 12.14 6.66 8.28
N VAL A 400 13.28 6.82 7.60
CA VAL A 400 14.38 5.85 7.63
C VAL A 400 14.96 5.78 9.04
N GLY A 401 15.19 6.92 9.70
CA GLY A 401 15.65 7.02 11.08
C GLY A 401 14.70 6.36 12.09
N ASN A 402 13.38 6.54 11.94
CA ASN A 402 12.37 5.88 12.79
C ASN A 402 12.58 4.35 12.82
N ILE A 403 12.84 3.75 11.65
CA ILE A 403 12.99 2.30 11.53
C ILE A 403 14.39 1.86 12.00
N GLN A 404 15.40 2.67 11.73
CA GLN A 404 16.76 2.38 12.18
C GLN A 404 16.88 2.44 13.71
N GLU A 405 16.11 3.29 14.41
CA GLU A 405 16.01 3.26 15.86
C GLU A 405 15.38 1.96 16.40
N ILE A 406 14.39 1.40 15.70
CA ILE A 406 13.88 0.05 16.02
C ILE A 406 14.98 -1.00 15.88
N VAL A 407 15.78 -0.90 14.81
CA VAL A 407 16.90 -1.84 14.61
C VAL A 407 17.97 -1.66 15.71
N ASN A 408 18.28 -0.42 16.12
CA ASN A 408 19.18 -0.16 17.24
C ASN A 408 18.74 -0.92 18.51
N LEU A 409 17.46 -0.81 18.89
CA LEU A 409 16.92 -1.53 20.05
C LEU A 409 16.91 -3.05 19.85
N THR A 410 16.65 -3.51 18.62
CA THR A 410 16.73 -4.94 18.27
C THR A 410 18.14 -5.48 18.42
N LEU A 411 19.14 -4.77 17.90
CA LEU A 411 20.56 -5.15 18.00
C LEU A 411 21.07 -5.07 19.45
N LEU A 412 20.69 -4.02 20.20
CA LEU A 412 21.06 -3.85 21.62
C LEU A 412 20.67 -5.06 22.46
N ARG A 413 19.47 -5.61 22.20
CA ARG A 413 18.93 -6.78 22.91
C ARG A 413 19.34 -8.11 22.28
N GLY A 414 20.06 -8.11 21.15
CA GLY A 414 20.32 -9.33 20.38
C GLY A 414 19.02 -10.05 19.96
N SER A 415 17.94 -9.29 19.76
CA SER A 415 16.59 -9.80 19.47
C SER A 415 16.38 -10.04 17.98
N ILE A 416 17.28 -10.81 17.36
CA ILE A 416 17.23 -11.17 15.94
C ILE A 416 17.96 -12.50 15.70
N GLY A 417 17.58 -13.24 14.67
CA GLY A 417 18.24 -14.49 14.33
C GLY A 417 17.91 -15.66 15.26
N LYS A 418 16.86 -15.57 16.04
CA LYS A 418 16.39 -16.59 16.99
C LYS A 418 14.87 -16.66 17.00
N PRO A 419 14.27 -17.81 17.42
CA PRO A 419 12.82 -17.96 17.50
C PRO A 419 12.16 -16.93 18.44
N GLY A 420 11.09 -16.30 17.97
CA GLY A 420 10.34 -15.32 18.74
C GLY A 420 10.96 -13.92 18.78
N ALA A 421 11.94 -13.63 17.93
CA ALA A 421 12.66 -12.37 17.92
C ALA A 421 12.93 -11.85 16.50
N GLY A 422 12.81 -10.54 16.30
CA GLY A 422 13.14 -9.87 15.04
C GLY A 422 12.24 -8.72 14.68
N VAL A 423 12.32 -8.35 13.41
CA VAL A 423 11.60 -7.21 12.82
C VAL A 423 10.56 -7.66 11.82
N CYS A 424 9.40 -7.00 11.83
CA CYS A 424 8.25 -7.32 11.01
C CYS A 424 7.63 -6.06 10.38
N PRO A 425 8.18 -5.56 9.26
CA PRO A 425 7.47 -4.56 8.46
C PRO A 425 6.23 -5.20 7.82
N VAL A 426 5.04 -4.79 8.26
CA VAL A 426 3.78 -5.40 7.83
C VAL A 426 3.30 -4.74 6.55
N ARG A 427 3.48 -5.44 5.41
CA ARG A 427 3.16 -4.93 4.08
C ARG A 427 1.65 -4.86 3.83
N GLY A 428 1.22 -3.79 3.16
CA GLY A 428 -0.19 -3.53 2.91
C GLY A 428 -0.80 -4.33 1.76
N HIS A 429 -0.16 -4.34 0.59
CA HIS A 429 -0.67 -5.03 -0.60
C HIS A 429 -0.22 -6.48 -0.67
N SER A 430 -1.07 -7.33 -1.26
CA SER A 430 -0.90 -8.79 -1.24
C SER A 430 0.37 -9.31 -1.89
N ASN A 431 1.00 -8.57 -2.83
CA ASN A 431 2.25 -8.96 -3.48
C ASN A 431 3.29 -7.82 -3.60
N VAL A 432 3.14 -6.73 -2.86
CA VAL A 432 4.08 -5.59 -2.97
C VAL A 432 5.54 -5.96 -2.70
N GLN A 433 5.78 -6.98 -1.89
CA GLN A 433 7.12 -7.50 -1.65
C GLN A 433 7.59 -8.38 -2.80
N GLY A 434 6.70 -9.20 -3.38
CA GLY A 434 6.98 -10.02 -4.55
C GLY A 434 7.28 -9.16 -5.79
N ASP A 435 6.56 -8.08 -6.03
CA ASP A 435 6.85 -7.15 -7.12
C ASP A 435 8.32 -6.71 -7.09
N ARG A 436 8.80 -6.28 -5.91
CA ARG A 436 10.22 -5.89 -5.70
C ARG A 436 11.18 -7.06 -5.89
N THR A 437 10.82 -8.24 -5.42
CA THR A 437 11.62 -9.46 -5.60
C THR A 437 11.75 -9.82 -7.08
N MET A 438 10.69 -9.62 -7.86
CA MET A 438 10.66 -9.86 -9.30
C MET A 438 11.36 -8.77 -10.14
N GLY A 439 11.83 -7.70 -9.51
CA GLY A 439 12.61 -6.65 -10.16
C GLY A 439 11.82 -5.40 -10.56
N ILE A 440 10.59 -5.21 -10.08
CA ILE A 440 9.87 -3.94 -10.18
C ILE A 440 10.54 -2.93 -9.24
N TRP A 441 11.51 -2.22 -9.77
CA TRP A 441 12.25 -1.20 -9.04
C TRP A 441 13.02 -0.29 -10.00
N GLU A 442 12.98 1.00 -9.76
CA GLU A 442 13.67 2.02 -10.56
C GLU A 442 15.19 2.04 -10.32
N ARG A 443 15.67 1.39 -9.26
CA ARG A 443 17.09 1.29 -8.90
C ARG A 443 17.55 -0.16 -8.80
N PRO A 444 17.49 -0.93 -9.91
CA PRO A 444 17.83 -2.34 -9.91
C PRO A 444 19.29 -2.58 -9.52
N ARG A 445 19.52 -3.68 -8.82
CA ARG A 445 20.90 -4.07 -8.43
C ARG A 445 21.68 -4.52 -9.66
N PRO A 446 22.98 -4.18 -9.78
CA PRO A 446 23.83 -4.62 -10.90
C PRO A 446 23.78 -6.14 -11.12
N ALA A 447 23.88 -6.95 -10.08
CA ALA A 447 23.84 -8.41 -10.18
C ALA A 447 22.54 -8.95 -10.80
N PHE A 448 21.40 -8.29 -10.56
CA PHE A 448 20.13 -8.66 -11.20
C PHE A 448 20.14 -8.32 -12.70
N LEU A 449 20.66 -7.15 -13.08
CA LEU A 449 20.78 -6.77 -14.49
C LEU A 449 21.77 -7.69 -15.24
N ASP A 450 22.88 -8.09 -14.59
CA ASP A 450 23.85 -9.04 -15.12
C ASP A 450 23.22 -10.43 -15.34
N ALA A 451 22.35 -10.87 -14.43
CA ALA A 451 21.62 -12.12 -14.60
C ALA A 451 20.65 -12.06 -15.78
N LEU A 452 19.90 -10.94 -15.93
CA LEU A 452 19.03 -10.73 -17.08
C LEU A 452 19.81 -10.74 -18.41
N SER A 453 20.94 -10.01 -18.45
CA SER A 453 21.81 -9.94 -19.63
C SER A 453 22.32 -11.32 -20.03
N ARG A 454 22.81 -12.10 -19.07
CA ARG A 454 23.35 -13.44 -19.31
C ARG A 454 22.29 -14.43 -19.80
N GLU A 455 21.10 -14.44 -19.17
CA GLU A 455 20.05 -15.43 -19.45
C GLU A 455 19.25 -15.11 -20.73
N LEU A 456 19.17 -13.85 -21.13
CA LEU A 456 18.25 -13.40 -22.17
C LEU A 456 18.96 -12.67 -23.33
N ALA A 457 20.29 -12.64 -23.31
CA ALA A 457 21.14 -12.10 -24.38
C ALA A 457 20.75 -10.67 -24.83
N PHE A 458 20.46 -9.77 -23.87
CA PHE A 458 20.27 -8.35 -24.13
C PHE A 458 20.96 -7.50 -23.07
N GLU A 459 21.29 -6.23 -23.38
CA GLU A 459 21.87 -5.32 -22.41
C GLU A 459 20.78 -4.42 -21.79
N PRO A 460 20.42 -4.66 -20.51
CA PRO A 460 19.45 -3.81 -19.82
C PRO A 460 20.06 -2.44 -19.47
N PRO A 461 19.24 -1.36 -19.38
CA PRO A 461 19.72 -0.04 -18.97
C PRO A 461 20.31 -0.10 -17.54
N ARG A 462 21.47 0.57 -17.35
CA ARG A 462 22.22 0.55 -16.09
C ARG A 462 21.98 1.79 -15.23
N HIS A 463 21.45 2.88 -15.81
CA HIS A 463 21.09 4.08 -15.06
C HIS A 463 19.80 3.86 -14.24
N HIS A 464 19.65 4.64 -13.17
CA HIS A 464 18.44 4.62 -12.36
C HIS A 464 17.28 5.25 -13.11
N GLY A 465 16.08 4.70 -12.92
CA GLY A 465 14.84 5.28 -13.40
C GLY A 465 14.20 6.25 -12.42
N LEU A 466 12.94 6.58 -12.67
CA LEU A 466 12.15 7.53 -11.88
C LEU A 466 11.32 6.76 -10.84
N ASP A 467 11.36 7.22 -9.58
CA ASP A 467 10.39 6.83 -8.56
C ASP A 467 9.01 7.50 -8.80
N THR A 468 8.01 7.22 -7.98
CA THR A 468 6.66 7.74 -8.17
C THR A 468 6.61 9.29 -8.12
N VAL A 469 7.31 9.92 -7.20
CA VAL A 469 7.35 11.40 -7.08
C VAL A 469 8.05 12.00 -8.29
N ALA A 470 9.23 11.49 -8.64
CA ALA A 470 9.98 11.93 -9.81
C ALA A 470 9.21 11.71 -11.13
N THR A 471 8.39 10.62 -11.20
CA THR A 471 7.52 10.38 -12.35
C THR A 471 6.46 11.48 -12.49
N ILE A 472 5.80 11.89 -11.39
CA ILE A 472 4.81 12.97 -11.43
C ILE A 472 5.47 14.29 -11.84
N GLN A 473 6.64 14.60 -11.28
CA GLN A 473 7.42 15.77 -11.65
C GLN A 473 7.79 15.74 -13.15
N ALA A 474 8.30 14.61 -13.64
CA ALA A 474 8.70 14.45 -15.04
C ALA A 474 7.51 14.53 -16.03
N MET A 475 6.33 14.02 -15.67
CA MET A 475 5.10 14.23 -16.44
C MET A 475 4.69 15.70 -16.46
N HIS A 476 4.73 16.36 -15.29
CA HIS A 476 4.40 17.79 -15.18
C HIS A 476 5.33 18.67 -16.00
N GLU A 477 6.61 18.32 -16.09
CA GLU A 477 7.62 19.00 -16.92
C GLU A 477 7.55 18.62 -18.41
N GLY A 478 6.71 17.65 -18.79
CA GLY A 478 6.59 17.16 -20.17
C GLY A 478 7.73 16.25 -20.64
N ARG A 479 8.62 15.82 -19.73
CA ARG A 479 9.69 14.86 -20.01
C ARG A 479 9.15 13.44 -20.17
N VAL A 480 8.13 13.05 -19.39
CA VAL A 480 7.41 11.78 -19.57
C VAL A 480 6.15 12.03 -20.38
N LYS A 481 6.03 11.37 -21.52
CA LYS A 481 4.97 11.53 -22.53
C LYS A 481 3.98 10.37 -22.54
N VAL A 482 4.40 9.18 -22.09
CA VAL A 482 3.56 7.99 -22.00
C VAL A 482 3.58 7.48 -20.56
N PHE A 483 2.40 7.33 -19.98
CA PHE A 483 2.22 6.75 -18.65
C PHE A 483 1.42 5.46 -18.76
N PHE A 484 2.00 4.34 -18.34
CA PHE A 484 1.38 3.03 -18.30
C PHE A 484 1.27 2.56 -16.85
N ALA A 485 0.05 2.22 -16.39
CA ALA A 485 -0.21 1.75 -15.03
C ALA A 485 -0.74 0.31 -15.03
N MET A 486 0.00 -0.60 -14.44
CA MET A 486 -0.42 -1.95 -14.14
C MET A 486 -1.15 -1.96 -12.80
N GLY A 487 -2.48 -1.82 -12.85
CA GLY A 487 -3.35 -1.75 -11.66
C GLY A 487 -3.31 -0.42 -10.91
N GLY A 488 -4.11 -0.35 -9.85
CA GLY A 488 -4.19 0.79 -8.95
C GLY A 488 -5.12 1.91 -9.40
N ASN A 489 -5.26 2.91 -8.53
CA ASN A 489 -5.90 4.20 -8.79
C ASN A 489 -4.83 5.28 -8.54
N PHE A 490 -3.97 5.48 -9.53
CA PHE A 490 -2.76 6.29 -9.39
C PHE A 490 -3.06 7.70 -8.87
N LEU A 491 -4.03 8.38 -9.48
CA LEU A 491 -4.38 9.75 -9.10
C LEU A 491 -4.77 9.88 -7.62
N SER A 492 -5.66 9.01 -7.12
CA SER A 492 -6.12 9.11 -5.73
C SER A 492 -5.12 8.51 -4.73
N ALA A 493 -4.16 7.69 -5.20
CA ALA A 493 -3.15 7.06 -4.34
C ALA A 493 -1.91 7.92 -4.10
N THR A 494 -1.66 8.91 -4.97
CA THR A 494 -0.46 9.75 -4.94
C THR A 494 -0.71 11.07 -4.21
N PRO A 495 0.34 11.74 -3.71
CA PRO A 495 0.21 13.04 -3.07
C PRO A 495 -0.15 14.14 -4.08
N ASP A 496 -0.55 15.31 -3.58
CA ASP A 496 -0.82 16.52 -4.35
C ASP A 496 -1.75 16.28 -5.55
N THR A 497 -2.99 15.91 -5.24
CA THR A 497 -3.99 15.43 -6.23
C THR A 497 -4.10 16.34 -7.46
N GLU A 498 -4.08 17.68 -7.28
CA GLU A 498 -4.23 18.61 -8.40
C GLU A 498 -2.98 18.63 -9.27
N ARG A 499 -1.77 18.67 -8.68
CA ARG A 499 -0.50 18.63 -9.41
C ARG A 499 -0.32 17.30 -10.14
N THR A 500 -0.71 16.19 -9.50
CA THR A 500 -0.72 14.87 -10.15
C THR A 500 -1.71 14.82 -11.32
N ALA A 501 -2.89 15.40 -11.16
CA ALA A 501 -3.88 15.47 -12.25
C ALA A 501 -3.36 16.29 -13.43
N GLU A 502 -2.74 17.44 -13.17
CA GLU A 502 -2.12 18.25 -14.21
C GLU A 502 -1.00 17.49 -14.93
N ALA A 503 -0.16 16.77 -14.18
CA ALA A 503 0.90 15.95 -14.72
C ALA A 503 0.36 14.87 -15.68
N LEU A 504 -0.69 14.14 -15.29
CA LEU A 504 -1.35 13.16 -16.16
C LEU A 504 -1.91 13.78 -17.44
N ARG A 505 -2.56 14.95 -17.35
CA ARG A 505 -3.15 15.66 -18.51
C ARG A 505 -2.11 16.11 -19.53
N ARG A 506 -0.86 16.32 -19.10
CA ARG A 506 0.25 16.71 -19.99
C ARG A 506 0.82 15.56 -20.80
N THR A 507 0.50 14.32 -20.46
CA THR A 507 0.96 13.15 -21.22
C THR A 507 0.25 13.03 -22.57
N ARG A 508 0.91 12.38 -23.55
CA ARG A 508 0.30 12.04 -24.84
C ARG A 508 -0.64 10.85 -24.73
N LEU A 509 -0.28 9.88 -23.87
CA LEU A 509 -1.03 8.66 -23.68
C LEU A 509 -0.98 8.25 -22.20
N THR A 510 -2.16 7.96 -21.63
CA THR A 510 -2.32 7.23 -20.37
C THR A 510 -2.92 5.85 -20.64
N VAL A 511 -2.34 4.80 -20.08
CA VAL A 511 -2.85 3.42 -20.17
C VAL A 511 -3.05 2.86 -18.77
N HIS A 512 -4.23 2.32 -18.50
CA HIS A 512 -4.56 1.71 -17.22
C HIS A 512 -5.03 0.27 -17.41
N VAL A 513 -4.24 -0.68 -16.92
CA VAL A 513 -4.69 -2.06 -16.75
C VAL A 513 -5.47 -2.13 -15.45
N SER A 514 -6.74 -2.48 -15.48
CA SER A 514 -7.63 -2.34 -14.32
C SER A 514 -8.75 -3.38 -14.32
N THR A 515 -9.20 -3.73 -13.11
CA THR A 515 -10.36 -4.60 -12.92
C THR A 515 -11.66 -3.82 -12.78
N LYS A 516 -11.62 -2.58 -12.27
CA LYS A 516 -12.78 -1.74 -11.96
C LYS A 516 -12.53 -0.28 -12.34
N LEU A 517 -13.61 0.46 -12.55
CA LEU A 517 -13.54 1.90 -12.81
C LEU A 517 -13.07 2.67 -11.57
N ASN A 518 -12.24 3.69 -11.79
CA ASN A 518 -11.74 4.59 -10.75
C ASN A 518 -11.40 5.99 -11.30
N ARG A 519 -11.06 6.93 -10.43
CA ARG A 519 -10.80 8.33 -10.77
C ARG A 519 -9.66 8.53 -11.78
N ALA A 520 -8.62 7.68 -11.77
CA ALA A 520 -7.50 7.80 -12.69
C ALA A 520 -7.90 7.57 -14.17
N HIS A 521 -9.02 6.90 -14.43
CA HIS A 521 -9.56 6.74 -15.79
C HIS A 521 -10.21 8.01 -16.34
N LEU A 522 -10.49 8.98 -15.50
CA LEU A 522 -11.22 10.21 -15.86
C LEU A 522 -10.28 11.39 -16.09
N VAL A 523 -9.08 11.33 -15.48
CA VAL A 523 -8.05 12.37 -15.60
C VAL A 523 -6.93 11.81 -16.45
N THR A 524 -6.94 12.11 -17.73
CA THR A 524 -6.17 11.41 -18.76
C THR A 524 -5.25 12.33 -19.53
N GLY A 525 -4.27 11.75 -20.19
CA GLY A 525 -3.51 12.39 -21.26
C GLY A 525 -4.40 12.71 -22.48
N LYS A 526 -3.77 13.13 -23.59
CA LYS A 526 -4.50 13.45 -24.84
C LYS A 526 -5.30 12.25 -25.35
N ARG A 527 -4.78 11.07 -25.19
CA ARG A 527 -5.46 9.78 -25.41
C ARG A 527 -5.40 8.95 -24.15
N ALA A 528 -6.37 8.05 -23.95
CA ALA A 528 -6.36 7.11 -22.86
C ALA A 528 -6.84 5.73 -23.27
N LEU A 529 -6.31 4.72 -22.63
CA LEU A 529 -6.73 3.32 -22.76
C LEU A 529 -7.09 2.75 -21.39
N ILE A 530 -8.21 2.05 -21.33
CA ILE A 530 -8.59 1.17 -20.22
C ILE A 530 -8.49 -0.26 -20.73
N LEU A 531 -7.61 -1.04 -20.11
CA LEU A 531 -7.35 -2.43 -20.47
C LEU A 531 -7.83 -3.34 -19.34
N PRO A 532 -8.94 -4.09 -19.53
CA PRO A 532 -9.48 -4.93 -18.47
C PRO A 532 -8.66 -6.21 -18.32
N CYS A 533 -8.44 -6.62 -17.07
CA CYS A 533 -7.71 -7.86 -16.78
C CYS A 533 -8.50 -8.79 -15.87
N LEU A 534 -8.07 -10.06 -15.84
CA LEU A 534 -8.55 -11.03 -14.87
C LEU A 534 -8.25 -10.57 -13.44
N GLY A 535 -9.20 -10.77 -12.54
CA GLY A 535 -8.97 -10.69 -11.11
C GLY A 535 -8.30 -11.96 -10.58
N ARG A 536 -7.71 -11.89 -9.39
CA ARG A 536 -7.08 -13.05 -8.74
C ARG A 536 -8.06 -14.17 -8.42
N THR A 537 -9.35 -13.83 -8.26
CA THR A 537 -10.44 -14.77 -8.00
C THR A 537 -10.85 -15.58 -9.23
N GLU A 538 -10.53 -15.10 -10.43
CA GLU A 538 -10.98 -15.66 -11.71
C GLU A 538 -10.01 -16.70 -12.27
N SER A 539 -10.57 -17.72 -12.90
CA SER A 539 -9.77 -18.78 -13.54
C SER A 539 -9.05 -18.25 -14.78
N ASP A 540 -7.78 -18.60 -14.88
CA ASP A 540 -6.92 -18.28 -16.02
C ASP A 540 -6.65 -19.58 -16.80
N VAL A 541 -7.01 -19.60 -18.07
CA VAL A 541 -6.80 -20.76 -18.95
C VAL A 541 -6.05 -20.28 -20.18
N GLN A 542 -4.86 -20.81 -20.39
CA GLN A 542 -4.02 -20.57 -21.55
C GLN A 542 -3.98 -21.82 -22.44
N SER A 543 -3.28 -21.78 -23.57
CA SER A 543 -3.19 -22.94 -24.47
C SER A 543 -2.56 -24.18 -23.82
N GLY A 544 -1.71 -24.01 -22.81
CA GLY A 544 -1.17 -25.07 -21.96
C GLY A 544 -2.13 -25.60 -20.86
N GLY A 545 -3.36 -25.08 -20.80
CA GLY A 545 -4.37 -25.48 -19.81
C GLY A 545 -4.57 -24.47 -18.67
N PRO A 546 -5.25 -24.88 -17.58
CA PRO A 546 -5.49 -24.02 -16.43
C PRO A 546 -4.20 -23.60 -15.73
N GLN A 547 -4.05 -22.29 -15.51
CA GLN A 547 -2.87 -21.70 -14.90
C GLN A 547 -3.09 -21.35 -13.42
N PHE A 548 -2.01 -21.06 -12.73
CA PHE A 548 -1.98 -20.39 -11.44
C PHE A 548 -0.83 -19.38 -11.43
N VAL A 549 -0.96 -18.37 -10.59
CA VAL A 549 0.08 -17.38 -10.36
C VAL A 549 0.65 -17.53 -8.94
N THR A 550 1.72 -16.82 -8.65
CA THR A 550 2.36 -16.86 -7.33
C THR A 550 2.47 -15.46 -6.73
N VAL A 551 2.54 -15.42 -5.40
CA VAL A 551 2.71 -14.19 -4.61
C VAL A 551 3.70 -14.41 -3.47
N GLU A 552 4.31 -13.31 -2.99
CA GLU A 552 5.19 -13.29 -1.82
C GLU A 552 4.56 -12.48 -0.70
N ASN A 553 4.34 -13.09 0.47
CA ASN A 553 3.79 -12.38 1.62
C ASN A 553 4.83 -11.58 2.43
N SER A 554 4.39 -10.85 3.47
CA SER A 554 5.24 -9.99 4.31
C SER A 554 6.41 -10.71 5.00
N MET A 555 6.34 -12.03 5.13
CA MET A 555 7.37 -12.85 5.81
C MET A 555 8.27 -13.60 4.81
N GLY A 556 8.17 -13.26 3.51
CA GLY A 556 9.03 -13.86 2.47
C GLY A 556 8.65 -15.29 2.10
N MET A 557 7.39 -15.70 2.32
CA MET A 557 6.85 -16.96 1.84
C MET A 557 6.26 -16.77 0.45
N VAL A 558 6.70 -17.57 -0.50
CA VAL A 558 6.16 -17.63 -1.87
C VAL A 558 5.18 -18.79 -1.96
N HIS A 559 3.95 -18.50 -2.39
CA HIS A 559 2.90 -19.52 -2.49
C HIS A 559 2.03 -19.32 -3.73
N ALA A 560 1.33 -20.40 -4.12
CA ALA A 560 0.46 -20.43 -5.29
C ALA A 560 -0.90 -19.77 -5.01
N SER A 561 -1.45 -19.13 -6.04
CA SER A 561 -2.79 -18.55 -6.06
C SER A 561 -3.50 -18.96 -7.35
N ARG A 562 -4.60 -19.69 -7.22
CA ARG A 562 -5.39 -20.17 -8.35
C ARG A 562 -6.81 -19.66 -8.28
N GLY A 563 -7.19 -18.78 -9.19
CA GLY A 563 -8.56 -18.34 -9.36
C GLY A 563 -9.48 -19.51 -9.74
N THR A 564 -10.72 -19.46 -9.25
CA THR A 564 -11.68 -20.56 -9.40
C THR A 564 -13.03 -20.10 -9.94
N LEU A 565 -13.25 -18.80 -10.07
CA LEU A 565 -14.49 -18.23 -10.60
C LEU A 565 -14.39 -18.02 -12.09
N GLU A 566 -15.51 -18.06 -12.78
CA GLU A 566 -15.58 -17.68 -14.19
C GLU A 566 -15.19 -16.21 -14.36
N PRO A 567 -14.43 -15.88 -15.41
CA PRO A 567 -14.08 -14.51 -15.76
C PRO A 567 -15.30 -13.60 -15.92
N ALA A 568 -15.16 -12.33 -15.57
CA ALA A 568 -16.22 -11.34 -15.67
C ALA A 568 -16.64 -11.08 -17.14
N SER A 569 -15.77 -11.38 -18.10
CA SER A 569 -16.00 -11.28 -19.54
C SER A 569 -15.01 -12.18 -20.28
N GLU A 570 -15.40 -12.68 -21.44
CA GLU A 570 -14.51 -13.41 -22.37
C GLU A 570 -13.44 -12.51 -23.01
N HIS A 571 -13.58 -11.20 -22.93
CA HIS A 571 -12.63 -10.21 -23.46
C HIS A 571 -11.51 -9.86 -22.49
N LEU A 572 -11.45 -10.47 -21.30
CA LEU A 572 -10.37 -10.23 -20.34
C LEU A 572 -9.10 -10.99 -20.74
N LEU A 573 -7.96 -10.36 -20.49
CA LEU A 573 -6.67 -11.05 -20.51
C LEU A 573 -6.12 -11.16 -19.09
N SER A 574 -5.36 -12.21 -18.82
CA SER A 574 -4.53 -12.25 -17.62
C SER A 574 -3.39 -11.23 -17.73
N GLU A 575 -2.88 -10.71 -16.60
CA GLU A 575 -1.76 -9.78 -16.60
C GLU A 575 -0.52 -10.36 -17.33
N PRO A 576 -0.10 -11.64 -17.13
CA PRO A 576 1.01 -12.22 -17.89
C PRO A 576 0.76 -12.24 -19.40
N ALA A 577 -0.43 -12.66 -19.85
CA ALA A 577 -0.78 -12.71 -21.28
C ALA A 577 -0.84 -11.30 -21.90
N LEU A 578 -1.36 -10.32 -21.17
CA LEU A 578 -1.39 -8.93 -21.60
C LEU A 578 0.04 -8.40 -21.81
N VAL A 579 0.93 -8.61 -20.84
CA VAL A 579 2.33 -8.17 -20.95
C VAL A 579 3.05 -8.85 -22.12
N ALA A 580 2.84 -10.15 -22.33
CA ALA A 580 3.48 -10.88 -23.42
C ALA A 580 3.04 -10.34 -24.81
N ARG A 581 1.74 -10.10 -25.00
CA ARG A 581 1.21 -9.53 -26.25
C ARG A 581 1.68 -8.08 -26.46
N LEU A 582 1.71 -7.27 -25.37
CA LEU A 582 2.25 -5.92 -25.41
C LEU A 582 3.72 -5.92 -25.81
N ALA A 583 4.53 -6.76 -25.18
CA ALA A 583 5.96 -6.88 -25.48
C ALA A 583 6.21 -7.26 -26.94
N ARG A 584 5.46 -8.24 -27.47
CA ARG A 584 5.52 -8.59 -28.89
C ARG A 584 5.18 -7.42 -29.82
N ALA A 585 4.10 -6.69 -29.50
CA ALA A 585 3.66 -5.56 -30.33
C ALA A 585 4.65 -4.38 -30.31
N VAL A 586 5.26 -4.10 -29.16
CA VAL A 586 6.19 -2.95 -28.99
C VAL A 586 7.59 -3.30 -29.48
N LEU A 587 8.12 -4.46 -29.11
CA LEU A 587 9.51 -4.84 -29.36
C LEU A 587 9.71 -5.51 -30.73
N GLY A 588 8.73 -6.29 -31.20
CA GLY A 588 8.84 -7.02 -32.48
C GLY A 588 10.13 -7.84 -32.56
N SER A 589 10.88 -7.66 -33.64
CA SER A 589 12.16 -8.35 -33.87
C SER A 589 13.31 -7.88 -32.97
N ARG A 590 13.16 -6.82 -32.21
CA ARG A 590 14.17 -6.37 -31.23
C ARG A 590 14.29 -7.28 -29.99
N SER A 591 13.32 -8.17 -29.79
CA SER A 591 13.33 -9.13 -28.68
C SER A 591 13.47 -10.55 -29.20
N SER A 592 14.43 -11.30 -28.66
CA SER A 592 14.59 -12.76 -28.88
C SER A 592 13.73 -13.58 -27.92
N VAL A 593 13.07 -12.95 -26.97
CA VAL A 593 12.21 -13.63 -25.99
C VAL A 593 10.96 -14.17 -26.67
N ARG A 594 10.67 -15.42 -26.45
CA ARG A 594 9.47 -16.10 -26.97
C ARG A 594 8.26 -15.81 -26.07
N TRP A 595 7.80 -14.53 -26.07
CA TRP A 595 6.81 -14.00 -25.15
C TRP A 595 5.54 -14.83 -25.06
N GLU A 596 4.92 -15.17 -26.19
CA GLU A 596 3.68 -15.96 -26.22
C GLU A 596 3.90 -17.37 -25.71
N TRP A 597 5.01 -18.00 -26.11
CA TRP A 597 5.38 -19.34 -25.63
C TRP A 597 5.54 -19.37 -24.10
N LEU A 598 6.10 -18.32 -23.48
CA LEU A 598 6.24 -18.24 -22.02
C LEU A 598 4.88 -18.26 -21.32
N VAL A 599 3.88 -17.58 -21.87
CA VAL A 599 2.57 -17.44 -21.20
C VAL A 599 1.55 -18.50 -21.59
N GLU A 600 1.85 -19.35 -22.57
CA GLU A 600 1.06 -20.56 -22.82
C GLU A 600 1.03 -21.47 -21.59
N ASP A 601 2.13 -21.49 -20.82
CA ASP A 601 2.28 -22.23 -19.57
C ASP A 601 3.20 -21.46 -18.62
N TYR A 602 2.67 -21.00 -17.50
CA TYR A 602 3.41 -20.17 -16.55
C TYR A 602 4.55 -20.91 -15.83
N ASP A 603 4.61 -22.23 -15.91
CA ASP A 603 5.78 -22.98 -15.45
C ASP A 603 7.04 -22.51 -16.18
N ARG A 604 6.94 -22.17 -17.46
CA ARG A 604 8.05 -21.65 -18.26
C ARG A 604 8.54 -20.29 -17.79
N VAL A 605 7.62 -19.43 -17.31
CA VAL A 605 7.97 -18.14 -16.67
C VAL A 605 8.70 -18.40 -15.36
N ARG A 606 8.20 -19.31 -14.54
CA ARG A 606 8.85 -19.67 -13.26
C ARG A 606 10.21 -20.33 -13.44
N ASP A 607 10.40 -21.13 -14.48
CA ASP A 607 11.72 -21.67 -14.84
C ASP A 607 12.71 -20.54 -15.22
N LEU A 608 12.24 -19.51 -15.91
CA LEU A 608 13.05 -18.34 -16.23
C LEU A 608 13.39 -17.53 -14.97
N ILE A 609 12.42 -17.31 -14.08
CA ILE A 609 12.65 -16.67 -12.76
C ILE A 609 13.70 -17.45 -11.97
N SER A 610 13.63 -18.78 -11.96
CA SER A 610 14.60 -19.64 -11.25
C SER A 610 16.04 -19.42 -11.70
N ARG A 611 16.27 -19.09 -12.98
CA ARG A 611 17.62 -18.84 -13.51
C ARG A 611 18.11 -17.41 -13.25
N VAL A 612 17.20 -16.47 -13.07
CA VAL A 612 17.52 -15.03 -12.92
C VAL A 612 17.59 -14.60 -11.46
N ILE A 613 16.68 -15.09 -10.60
CA ILE A 613 16.51 -14.61 -9.24
C ILE A 613 16.96 -15.65 -8.23
N PRO A 614 18.03 -15.39 -7.45
CA PRO A 614 18.48 -16.29 -6.39
C PRO A 614 17.38 -16.58 -5.36
N GLY A 615 17.32 -17.84 -4.90
CA GLY A 615 16.33 -18.32 -3.92
C GLY A 615 15.07 -18.91 -4.57
N PHE A 616 14.97 -18.87 -5.91
CA PHE A 616 13.87 -19.47 -6.68
C PHE A 616 14.26 -20.78 -7.39
N GLU A 617 15.37 -21.39 -7.00
CA GLU A 617 15.77 -22.69 -7.54
C GLU A 617 14.63 -23.71 -7.35
N ASP A 618 14.38 -24.57 -8.34
CA ASP A 618 13.27 -25.52 -8.35
C ASP A 618 11.89 -24.90 -8.09
N PHE A 619 11.65 -23.68 -8.57
CA PHE A 619 10.44 -22.91 -8.27
C PHE A 619 9.16 -23.73 -8.48
N ASN A 620 8.99 -24.32 -9.65
CA ASN A 620 7.78 -25.05 -10.00
C ASN A 620 7.47 -26.23 -9.06
N ARG A 621 8.49 -26.94 -8.58
CA ARG A 621 8.33 -28.01 -7.61
C ARG A 621 7.99 -27.46 -6.22
N ARG A 622 8.78 -26.48 -5.74
CA ARG A 622 8.67 -25.94 -4.38
C ARG A 622 7.36 -25.19 -4.13
N VAL A 623 6.87 -24.46 -5.11
CA VAL A 623 5.61 -23.70 -4.96
C VAL A 623 4.36 -24.59 -4.92
N ARG A 624 4.47 -25.83 -5.42
CA ARG A 624 3.39 -26.82 -5.36
C ARG A 624 3.32 -27.56 -4.03
N GLU A 625 4.34 -27.44 -3.19
CA GLU A 625 4.31 -27.95 -1.82
C GLU A 625 3.28 -27.17 -0.97
N PRO A 626 2.62 -27.86 0.00
CA PRO A 626 1.66 -27.17 0.87
C PRO A 626 2.27 -25.99 1.64
N GLY A 627 1.75 -24.77 1.43
CA GLY A 627 2.27 -23.54 2.04
C GLY A 627 3.37 -22.85 1.24
N GLY A 628 3.81 -23.45 0.13
CA GLY A 628 4.87 -22.88 -0.69
C GLY A 628 6.25 -22.99 -0.03
N PHE A 629 7.10 -21.98 -0.22
CA PHE A 629 8.47 -21.99 0.29
C PHE A 629 8.93 -20.62 0.77
N ALA A 630 9.85 -20.63 1.74
CA ALA A 630 10.50 -19.43 2.23
C ALA A 630 11.66 -19.01 1.32
N LEU A 631 11.78 -17.70 1.06
CA LEU A 631 12.98 -17.14 0.45
C LEU A 631 14.11 -17.05 1.49
N PRO A 632 15.38 -17.14 1.03
CA PRO A 632 16.54 -16.97 1.89
C PRO A 632 16.48 -15.63 2.66
N ASN A 633 16.80 -15.67 3.95
CA ASN A 633 16.78 -14.49 4.82
C ASN A 633 17.90 -14.61 5.85
N GLY A 634 19.05 -14.00 5.57
CA GLY A 634 20.22 -14.05 6.43
C GLY A 634 19.96 -13.56 7.86
N PRO A 635 19.32 -12.39 8.08
CA PRO A 635 19.01 -11.91 9.44
C PRO A 635 18.10 -12.84 10.24
N ARG A 636 17.18 -13.58 9.60
CA ARG A 636 16.39 -14.63 10.27
C ARG A 636 17.27 -15.77 10.80
N GLU A 637 18.37 -16.01 10.13
CA GLU A 637 19.35 -17.07 10.46
C GLU A 637 20.52 -16.56 11.31
N GLY A 638 20.45 -15.30 11.78
CA GLY A 638 21.51 -14.66 12.56
C GLY A 638 22.72 -14.21 11.73
N ARG A 639 22.58 -14.06 10.42
CA ARG A 639 23.65 -13.61 9.50
C ARG A 639 23.24 -12.31 8.83
N PHE A 640 24.05 -11.27 8.98
CA PHE A 640 23.79 -10.00 8.29
C PHE A 640 24.40 -10.01 6.89
N THR A 641 23.67 -9.44 5.92
CA THR A 641 24.09 -9.36 4.51
C THR A 641 24.46 -7.94 4.09
N THR A 642 24.85 -7.10 5.05
CA THR A 642 25.47 -5.79 4.82
C THR A 642 26.86 -5.96 4.21
N GLN A 643 27.44 -4.89 3.68
CA GLN A 643 28.80 -4.93 3.11
C GLN A 643 29.85 -5.38 4.15
N SER A 644 29.68 -5.04 5.42
CA SER A 644 30.57 -5.44 6.52
C SER A 644 30.31 -6.87 7.04
N GLY A 645 29.19 -7.49 6.66
CA GLY A 645 28.71 -8.74 7.25
C GLY A 645 28.15 -8.59 8.67
N LYS A 646 28.00 -7.36 9.17
CA LYS A 646 27.56 -7.03 10.54
C LYS A 646 26.30 -6.18 10.54
N GLY A 647 25.54 -6.21 11.64
CA GLY A 647 24.45 -5.28 11.91
C GLY A 647 24.99 -3.89 12.27
N HIS A 648 24.31 -2.83 11.84
CA HIS A 648 24.78 -1.46 12.06
C HIS A 648 23.86 -0.72 13.02
N PHE A 649 24.41 -0.23 14.12
CA PHE A 649 23.82 0.84 14.90
C PHE A 649 23.96 2.17 14.15
N THR A 650 22.97 3.02 14.29
CA THR A 650 22.90 4.33 13.64
C THR A 650 22.50 5.40 14.65
N VAL A 651 22.89 6.64 14.39
CA VAL A 651 22.58 7.80 15.23
C VAL A 651 21.64 8.72 14.48
N HIS A 652 20.58 9.17 15.17
CA HIS A 652 19.56 10.05 14.59
C HIS A 652 19.24 11.20 15.53
N GLU A 653 19.08 12.39 14.94
CA GLU A 653 18.54 13.53 15.66
C GLU A 653 17.03 13.41 15.84
N MET A 654 16.52 13.88 16.98
CA MET A 654 15.07 14.00 17.20
C MET A 654 14.46 15.03 16.25
N SER A 655 13.31 14.71 15.69
CA SER A 655 12.54 15.69 14.92
C SER A 655 11.97 16.76 15.87
N ARG A 656 12.37 18.00 15.67
CA ARG A 656 11.88 19.17 16.44
C ARG A 656 11.01 20.03 15.52
N LEU A 657 9.81 19.56 15.20
CA LEU A 657 8.89 20.31 14.36
C LEU A 657 8.30 21.50 15.13
N LYS A 658 8.55 22.71 14.63
CA LYS A 658 7.92 23.95 15.15
C LYS A 658 6.62 24.20 14.40
N LEU A 659 5.54 24.33 15.15
CA LEU A 659 4.23 24.72 14.63
C LEU A 659 3.93 26.15 15.07
N GLU A 660 3.46 26.97 14.15
CA GLU A 660 2.98 28.32 14.44
C GLU A 660 1.65 28.27 15.22
N PRO A 661 1.23 29.36 15.90
CA PRO A 661 -0.08 29.44 16.53
C PRO A 661 -1.20 29.11 15.53
N GLY A 662 -2.14 28.24 15.93
CA GLY A 662 -3.25 27.80 15.08
C GLY A 662 -2.91 26.68 14.10
N GLN A 663 -1.64 26.28 13.99
CA GLN A 663 -1.25 25.11 13.19
C GLN A 663 -1.32 23.81 13.96
N LEU A 664 -1.64 22.74 13.23
CA LEU A 664 -1.68 21.35 13.69
C LEU A 664 -0.81 20.48 12.80
N LEU A 665 -0.25 19.41 13.34
CA LEU A 665 0.41 18.36 12.58
C LEU A 665 -0.61 17.27 12.25
N MET A 666 -0.90 17.10 10.96
CA MET A 666 -1.90 16.16 10.46
C MET A 666 -1.26 14.88 9.95
N MET A 667 -1.87 13.75 10.27
CA MET A 667 -1.62 12.46 9.61
C MET A 667 -2.83 12.02 8.80
N THR A 668 -2.60 11.43 7.63
CA THR A 668 -3.63 10.71 6.90
C THR A 668 -3.84 9.34 7.55
N ILE A 669 -5.09 8.89 7.65
CA ILE A 669 -5.44 7.56 8.16
C ILE A 669 -6.36 6.84 7.18
N ARG A 670 -6.54 5.52 7.35
CA ARG A 670 -7.49 4.73 6.57
C ARG A 670 -8.72 4.40 7.41
N THR A 671 -9.86 4.31 6.73
CA THR A 671 -11.07 3.76 7.32
C THR A 671 -10.93 2.25 7.52
N HIS A 672 -11.76 1.69 8.39
CA HIS A 672 -11.89 0.24 8.49
C HIS A 672 -12.29 -0.35 7.12
N ASP A 673 -11.81 -1.54 6.82
CA ASP A 673 -12.03 -2.30 5.58
C ASP A 673 -11.56 -1.63 4.27
N GLN A 674 -10.70 -0.63 4.34
CA GLN A 674 -10.14 0.06 3.17
C GLN A 674 -8.87 -0.62 2.67
N TYR A 675 -8.82 -0.89 1.35
CA TYR A 675 -7.62 -1.30 0.65
C TYR A 675 -7.18 -0.22 -0.33
N ASN A 676 -6.18 0.57 0.07
CA ASN A 676 -5.68 1.70 -0.69
C ASN A 676 -6.85 2.62 -1.15
N THR A 677 -6.94 2.93 -2.43
CA THR A 677 -7.94 3.82 -3.03
C THR A 677 -8.91 3.08 -3.96
N THR A 678 -8.86 1.75 -4.00
CA THR A 678 -9.67 0.95 -4.91
C THR A 678 -10.83 0.22 -4.24
N VAL A 679 -10.72 -0.04 -2.95
CA VAL A 679 -11.77 -0.71 -2.15
C VAL A 679 -11.92 0.06 -0.85
N TYR A 680 -13.04 0.76 -0.68
CA TYR A 680 -13.39 1.45 0.56
C TYR A 680 -14.89 1.69 0.65
N GLY A 681 -15.37 1.98 1.86
CA GLY A 681 -16.75 2.34 2.13
C GLY A 681 -16.90 3.76 2.65
N LEU A 682 -18.12 4.20 2.89
CA LEU A 682 -18.44 5.49 3.50
C LEU A 682 -18.54 5.40 5.03
N ASP A 683 -18.47 4.19 5.58
CA ASP A 683 -18.60 3.92 7.00
C ASP A 683 -17.29 3.43 7.60
N ASP A 684 -16.86 4.05 8.70
CA ASP A 684 -15.82 3.52 9.60
C ASP A 684 -16.45 3.18 10.96
N ARG A 685 -16.90 1.94 11.09
CA ARG A 685 -17.56 1.50 12.33
C ARG A 685 -16.63 1.47 13.54
N TYR A 686 -15.30 1.41 13.34
CA TYR A 686 -14.36 1.44 14.46
C TYR A 686 -14.18 2.83 15.03
N ARG A 687 -14.29 3.87 14.21
CA ARG A 687 -14.23 5.27 14.65
C ARG A 687 -15.60 5.94 14.80
N GLY A 688 -16.69 5.19 14.57
CA GLY A 688 -18.06 5.70 14.69
C GLY A 688 -18.49 6.65 13.56
N ILE A 689 -17.76 6.71 12.46
CA ILE A 689 -18.06 7.57 11.31
C ILE A 689 -18.94 6.82 10.32
N ARG A 690 -20.02 7.47 9.86
CA ARG A 690 -20.95 6.91 8.86
C ARG A 690 -21.33 7.95 7.81
N ASN A 691 -21.64 7.47 6.61
CA ASN A 691 -22.10 8.22 5.43
C ASN A 691 -21.08 9.25 4.91
N GLY A 692 -19.80 9.15 5.25
CA GLY A 692 -18.85 10.10 4.74
C GLY A 692 -17.43 9.89 5.24
N ARG A 693 -16.50 10.61 4.61
CA ARG A 693 -15.06 10.44 4.82
C ARG A 693 -14.33 11.77 5.03
N ARG A 694 -14.98 12.90 4.72
CA ARG A 694 -14.37 14.24 4.93
C ARG A 694 -14.53 14.65 6.39
N VAL A 695 -13.67 14.10 7.24
CA VAL A 695 -13.60 14.41 8.68
C VAL A 695 -12.19 14.85 9.05
N VAL A 696 -12.10 15.74 10.03
CA VAL A 696 -10.86 16.06 10.74
C VAL A 696 -11.06 15.75 12.21
N MET A 697 -10.27 14.81 12.72
CA MET A 697 -10.28 14.38 14.12
C MET A 697 -9.31 15.25 14.91
N LEU A 698 -9.80 15.84 15.99
CA LEU A 698 -9.08 16.83 16.80
C LEU A 698 -9.20 16.51 18.29
N ASN A 699 -8.16 16.86 19.03
CA ASN A 699 -8.22 16.91 20.49
C ASN A 699 -9.20 17.98 20.97
N ALA A 700 -9.99 17.69 22.00
CA ALA A 700 -11.02 18.60 22.51
C ALA A 700 -10.47 19.96 22.99
N GLU A 701 -9.26 19.96 23.57
CA GLU A 701 -8.61 21.22 24.00
C GLU A 701 -8.10 22.04 22.81
N ASP A 702 -7.65 21.39 21.74
CA ASP A 702 -7.26 22.06 20.51
C ASP A 702 -8.49 22.66 19.80
N MET A 703 -9.63 21.94 19.80
CA MET A 703 -10.88 22.50 19.30
C MET A 703 -11.27 23.78 20.03
N LYS A 704 -11.18 23.77 21.37
CA LYS A 704 -11.43 24.97 22.19
C LYS A 704 -10.46 26.11 21.89
N ALA A 705 -9.16 25.79 21.74
CA ALA A 705 -8.13 26.77 21.42
C ALA A 705 -8.29 27.41 20.04
N LEU A 706 -8.79 26.64 19.08
CA LEU A 706 -9.05 27.06 17.71
C LEU A 706 -10.43 27.70 17.50
N GLY A 707 -11.32 27.65 18.52
CA GLY A 707 -12.67 28.17 18.43
C GLY A 707 -13.56 27.41 17.47
N VAL A 708 -13.37 26.08 17.33
CA VAL A 708 -14.19 25.22 16.49
C VAL A 708 -15.01 24.23 17.30
N GLU A 709 -16.21 23.88 16.81
CA GLU A 709 -17.15 23.02 17.49
C GLU A 709 -17.27 21.64 16.79
N ALA A 710 -17.72 20.63 17.54
CA ALA A 710 -18.03 19.32 16.97
C ALA A 710 -19.13 19.42 15.92
N GLY A 711 -18.92 18.80 14.77
CA GLY A 711 -19.85 18.85 13.64
C GLY A 711 -19.71 20.11 12.76
N GLN A 712 -18.90 21.08 13.16
CA GLN A 712 -18.63 22.25 12.32
C GLN A 712 -17.92 21.83 11.02
N VAL A 713 -18.32 22.44 9.91
CA VAL A 713 -17.68 22.25 8.61
C VAL A 713 -16.57 23.28 8.41
N VAL A 714 -15.37 22.81 8.14
CA VAL A 714 -14.17 23.64 7.98
C VAL A 714 -13.43 23.28 6.69
N ASP A 715 -12.64 24.19 6.17
CA ASP A 715 -11.64 23.95 5.14
C ASP A 715 -10.27 23.73 5.81
N LEU A 716 -9.50 22.80 5.28
CA LEU A 716 -8.15 22.48 5.73
C LEU A 716 -7.15 23.08 4.76
N THR A 717 -6.19 23.83 5.24
CA THR A 717 -5.10 24.40 4.43
C THR A 717 -3.77 23.82 4.88
N SER A 718 -3.03 23.15 3.99
CA SER A 718 -1.66 22.71 4.28
C SER A 718 -0.65 23.79 3.93
N HIS A 719 0.47 23.79 4.66
CA HIS A 719 1.56 24.76 4.54
C HIS A 719 2.89 24.03 4.30
N PHE A 720 3.55 24.32 3.19
CA PHE A 720 4.85 23.74 2.86
C PHE A 720 5.65 24.70 1.97
N GLU A 721 6.82 25.15 2.44
CA GLU A 721 7.76 25.99 1.71
C GLU A 721 7.11 27.23 1.05
N GLY A 722 6.17 27.86 1.74
CA GLY A 722 5.45 29.04 1.25
C GLY A 722 4.25 28.74 0.37
N GLU A 723 4.07 27.50 -0.06
CA GLU A 723 2.90 27.05 -0.81
C GLU A 723 1.78 26.59 0.09
N GLN A 724 0.54 26.76 -0.37
CA GLN A 724 -0.67 26.33 0.33
C GLN A 724 -1.52 25.43 -0.57
N ARG A 725 -2.12 24.40 0.03
CA ARG A 725 -3.08 23.51 -0.62
C ARG A 725 -4.32 23.42 0.23
N VAL A 726 -5.49 23.39 -0.39
CA VAL A 726 -6.76 23.46 0.32
C VAL A 726 -7.62 22.22 0.05
N ALA A 727 -8.06 21.59 1.12
CA ALA A 727 -9.10 20.55 1.10
C ALA A 727 -10.39 21.10 1.69
N ARG A 728 -11.48 21.00 0.93
CA ARG A 728 -12.75 21.67 1.24
C ARG A 728 -13.70 20.79 2.05
N ARG A 729 -14.44 21.44 2.99
CA ARG A 729 -15.64 20.92 3.64
C ARG A 729 -15.41 19.64 4.46
N PHE A 730 -14.53 19.71 5.45
CA PHE A 730 -14.28 18.64 6.42
C PHE A 730 -15.09 18.90 7.69
N VAL A 731 -15.67 17.85 8.26
CA VAL A 731 -16.43 17.91 9.50
C VAL A 731 -15.49 17.70 10.69
N VAL A 732 -15.52 18.61 11.65
CA VAL A 732 -14.74 18.51 12.88
C VAL A 732 -15.31 17.41 13.78
N VAL A 733 -14.46 16.48 14.20
CA VAL A 733 -14.79 15.35 15.06
C VAL A 733 -13.88 15.35 16.29
N PRO A 734 -14.42 15.48 17.52
CA PRO A 734 -13.61 15.30 18.71
C PRO A 734 -13.10 13.86 18.81
N TYR A 735 -11.82 13.69 19.07
CA TYR A 735 -11.19 12.38 19.14
C TYR A 735 -10.06 12.36 20.17
N ASP A 736 -9.77 11.17 20.72
CA ASP A 736 -8.62 10.95 21.58
C ASP A 736 -7.33 10.90 20.74
N ILE A 737 -6.72 12.06 20.56
CA ILE A 737 -5.47 12.28 19.80
C ILE A 737 -4.60 13.28 20.60
N PRO A 738 -3.26 13.16 20.57
CA PRO A 738 -2.39 14.11 21.27
C PRO A 738 -2.62 15.55 20.84
N ARG A 739 -2.34 16.47 21.76
CA ARG A 739 -2.43 17.92 21.51
C ARG A 739 -1.62 18.34 20.29
N ARG A 740 -2.16 19.31 19.54
CA ARG A 740 -1.61 19.85 18.29
C ARG A 740 -1.42 18.79 17.19
N CYS A 741 -2.11 17.67 17.30
CA CYS A 741 -2.19 16.63 16.29
C CYS A 741 -3.59 16.58 15.68
N ALA A 742 -3.68 16.21 14.40
CA ALA A 742 -4.92 16.00 13.68
C ALA A 742 -4.87 14.72 12.86
N ALA A 743 -6.02 14.10 12.61
CA ALA A 743 -6.11 12.95 11.73
C ALA A 743 -7.26 13.11 10.72
N THR A 744 -7.05 12.71 9.48
CA THR A 744 -8.08 12.72 8.44
C THR A 744 -7.91 11.57 7.46
N TYR A 745 -8.98 11.21 6.75
CA TYR A 745 -8.95 10.04 5.89
C TYR A 745 -8.19 10.26 4.57
N PHE A 746 -7.45 9.23 4.20
CA PHE A 746 -6.87 8.99 2.89
C PHE A 746 -7.93 8.28 2.00
N PRO A 747 -8.21 8.65 0.74
CA PRO A 747 -7.42 9.59 -0.07
C PRO A 747 -7.90 11.06 -0.03
N GLU A 748 -8.98 11.38 0.67
CA GLU A 748 -9.61 12.71 0.65
C GLU A 748 -8.63 13.83 1.05
N ALA A 749 -7.66 13.51 1.91
CA ALA A 749 -6.63 14.46 2.35
C ALA A 749 -5.37 14.49 1.46
N ASN A 750 -5.28 13.68 0.39
CA ASN A 750 -4.07 13.65 -0.44
C ASN A 750 -3.79 14.97 -1.16
N VAL A 751 -4.81 15.76 -1.42
CA VAL A 751 -4.65 17.11 -1.96
C VAL A 751 -3.82 18.02 -1.04
N LEU A 752 -3.79 17.73 0.26
CA LEU A 752 -3.02 18.49 1.25
C LEU A 752 -1.55 18.04 1.35
N VAL A 753 -1.20 16.88 0.84
CA VAL A 753 0.15 16.31 0.94
C VAL A 753 1.02 16.91 -0.18
N PRO A 754 2.03 17.75 0.14
CA PRO A 754 2.85 18.34 -0.91
C PRO A 754 3.68 17.28 -1.65
N LEU A 755 3.76 17.38 -2.98
CA LEU A 755 4.52 16.43 -3.79
C LEU A 755 6.01 16.42 -3.43
N ASP A 756 6.56 17.59 -3.10
CA ASP A 756 7.98 17.76 -2.81
C ASP A 756 8.33 17.50 -1.34
N SER A 757 7.31 17.25 -0.49
CA SER A 757 7.51 16.83 0.90
C SER A 757 7.74 15.33 0.96
N ILE A 758 9.01 14.93 1.00
CA ILE A 758 9.45 13.54 0.91
C ILE A 758 10.38 13.15 2.04
N ALA A 759 10.41 11.87 2.36
CA ALA A 759 11.34 11.28 3.30
C ALA A 759 12.79 11.40 2.77
N GLU A 760 13.70 11.73 3.65
CA GLU A 760 15.13 11.67 3.38
C GLU A 760 15.52 10.25 2.96
N LYS A 761 16.46 10.09 2.05
CA LYS A 761 16.95 8.83 1.50
C LYS A 761 15.91 8.02 0.69
N SER A 762 14.72 7.72 1.25
CA SER A 762 13.74 6.86 0.60
C SER A 762 12.77 7.58 -0.35
N ARG A 763 12.68 8.92 -0.28
CA ARG A 763 11.79 9.77 -1.09
C ARG A 763 10.29 9.44 -0.97
N THR A 764 9.89 8.70 0.05
CA THR A 764 8.48 8.40 0.34
C THR A 764 7.72 9.69 0.70
N PRO A 765 6.52 9.97 0.15
CA PRO A 765 5.73 11.14 0.51
C PRO A 765 5.40 11.18 2.01
N THR A 766 5.47 12.38 2.61
CA THR A 766 5.31 12.55 4.08
C THR A 766 3.85 12.68 4.51
N SER A 767 3.01 11.77 4.06
CA SER A 767 1.55 11.79 4.31
C SER A 767 1.14 11.70 5.80
N LYS A 768 2.09 11.46 6.70
CA LYS A 768 1.87 11.39 8.15
C LYS A 768 2.40 12.60 8.91
N SER A 769 2.93 13.61 8.20
CA SER A 769 3.50 14.81 8.82
C SER A 769 3.17 16.06 7.99
N VAL A 770 1.90 16.39 7.86
CA VAL A 770 1.43 17.55 7.09
C VAL A 770 1.04 18.66 8.04
N ILE A 771 1.65 19.83 7.92
CA ILE A 771 1.27 21.01 8.71
C ILE A 771 0.01 21.60 8.11
N ILE A 772 -1.05 21.73 8.92
CA ILE A 772 -2.33 22.29 8.49
C ILE A 772 -2.81 23.41 9.41
N SER A 773 -3.68 24.26 8.88
CA SER A 773 -4.56 25.16 9.64
C SER A 773 -6.02 24.95 9.21
N LEU A 774 -6.95 25.36 10.06
CA LEU A 774 -8.38 25.28 9.81
C LEU A 774 -8.95 26.69 9.56
N SER A 775 -9.92 26.78 8.67
CA SER A 775 -10.73 27.99 8.46
C SER A 775 -12.21 27.61 8.27
N PRO A 776 -13.16 28.51 8.53
CA PRO A 776 -14.56 28.27 8.21
C PRO A 776 -14.70 27.86 6.73
N ALA A 777 -15.59 26.91 6.45
CA ALA A 777 -15.82 26.46 5.08
C ALA A 777 -16.40 27.62 4.23
N VAL A 778 -15.84 27.80 3.04
CA VAL A 778 -16.39 28.76 2.08
C VAL A 778 -17.61 28.12 1.42
N ASP A 779 -18.74 28.83 1.44
CA ASP A 779 -19.94 28.43 0.71
C ASP A 779 -19.66 28.50 -0.80
N LEU A 780 -19.43 27.34 -1.41
CA LEU A 780 -19.43 27.23 -2.86
C LEU A 780 -20.90 27.28 -3.35
N PRO A 781 -21.21 28.07 -4.40
CA PRO A 781 -22.55 28.04 -4.97
C PRO A 781 -22.89 26.59 -5.32
N ALA A 782 -24.10 26.17 -4.96
CA ALA A 782 -24.61 24.84 -5.31
C ALA A 782 -24.51 24.69 -6.83
N LEU A 783 -23.75 23.72 -7.31
CA LEU A 783 -23.80 23.32 -8.70
C LEU A 783 -25.26 22.90 -8.96
N ALA A 784 -25.95 23.68 -9.79
CA ALA A 784 -27.32 23.41 -10.16
C ALA A 784 -27.40 21.99 -10.71
N ALA A 785 -28.00 21.10 -9.94
CA ALA A 785 -28.34 19.76 -10.39
C ALA A 785 -29.51 19.90 -11.40
N SER A 786 -29.18 19.95 -12.67
CA SER A 786 -30.14 19.64 -13.71
C SER A 786 -30.17 18.12 -13.82
N VAL A 787 -31.13 17.51 -13.15
CA VAL A 787 -31.53 16.11 -13.41
C VAL A 787 -32.78 16.17 -14.27
N PRO A 788 -32.85 15.54 -15.45
CA PRO A 788 -34.12 15.16 -16.08
C PRO A 788 -34.70 13.93 -15.39
#